data_4cbde12192e33df4ff44c6b32fcfaa28
#
_entry.id   4cbde12192e33df4ff44c6b32fcfaa28
#
_cell.length_a   1.000
_cell.length_b   1.000
_cell.length_c   1.000
_cell.angle_alpha   90.00
_cell.angle_beta   90.00
_cell.angle_gamma   90.00
#
_symmetry.space_group_name_H-M   'P 1'
#
loop_
_entity.id
_entity.type
_entity.pdbx_description
1 polymer ?
#
loop_
_entity_poly.entity_id
_entity_poly.type
_entity_poly.pdbx_seq_one_letter_code
_entity_poly.pdbx_strand_id
1 'polypeptide(L)'
;MDLKQRKLNKSEWNSIEVSVSKQEIDILNMIIAGYHDVNIRINNNMSVFSFLKIDYSEKIEDFMFIKYMRERSEIIEKNLQRIDPNYKIMKIDNIVKLNSVDKIRLERFNEKALENRDIYEMILLNHIEKIIENKKLKDIKLFHFHYYTLYNLIKNNVVKINRHIVELTNRVLQIFEEEIDKSIIIENAVEFIEKNESLLKYGDLMLYEHQKDIFTACKAPNPKLILYMAPTGTGKTMSPIALSEQKKIIFVCAARHVGLALARAAISVHKKIAFAFGCASADDIRLHYFAAKEFTRNKRTGGIGKVDNSVGDNVEIMICDIKSYLPAMYYMLAFFKAEDIIMYWDEPTITMDYNEHEFHSTIRKNWKENAIPNVVLSSATLPKINELTETIPDFLNIFPGADISNIISHDCKKSIPIITKDGFVMLPHYLHEDYDKLLQVANHCSEYLTLSRYFDLKEVVEFVTYVINNNCGTSKIRLDRHFESLDNINMKNIKIYYVFVLQNILIDKWQRVFNHFKNSRKPRILENSLIDSKGNRIIKSRSVETHSSRGMSSLAGSSISRLASEQTPPSVKLGTSGVYVTTKDSYTLTDGPTIFISNDIEKIAKFCIQQANIPELVMNDIMKKIEYNNAVNEEIAKLESELDIIKEAFEKKVKNEVTSFNGSSKISGRNKSNKDAKKLNREVPEEFLSTGKLSKLTEDINELRALIKSATLNDGFIPNRKIHLEKWASGIE
;
A
#
# COMPACT_ATOMS: atom_id res chain seq x y z
N MET A 1 -1.13 18.15 15.01
CA MET A 1 0.01 17.21 15.06
C MET A 1 0.64 17.24 16.44
N ASP A 2 0.96 16.09 17.02
CA ASP A 2 1.71 16.06 18.28
C ASP A 2 3.21 16.26 17.96
N LEU A 3 3.66 17.50 18.02
CA LEU A 3 5.06 17.90 17.84
C LEU A 3 5.83 17.90 19.17
N LYS A 4 5.25 17.36 20.25
CA LYS A 4 5.89 17.33 21.56
C LYS A 4 7.09 16.41 21.56
N GLN A 5 8.24 16.98 21.83
CA GLN A 5 9.53 16.30 21.90
C GLN A 5 9.73 15.75 23.33
N ARG A 6 9.40 14.49 23.56
CA ARG A 6 9.48 13.82 24.88
C ARG A 6 9.98 12.39 24.76
N LYS A 7 10.47 11.81 25.85
CA LYS A 7 10.88 10.41 25.91
C LYS A 7 9.73 9.46 25.57
N LEU A 8 10.06 8.27 25.04
CA LEU A 8 9.07 7.23 24.76
C LEU A 8 8.39 6.74 26.03
N ASN A 9 7.08 6.66 26.01
CA ASN A 9 6.28 6.06 27.08
C ASN A 9 6.10 4.54 26.86
N LYS A 10 5.60 3.85 27.90
CA LYS A 10 5.43 2.39 27.86
C LYS A 10 4.46 1.93 26.76
N SER A 11 3.40 2.65 26.48
CA SER A 11 2.43 2.30 25.44
C SER A 11 3.04 2.40 24.04
N GLU A 12 3.89 3.42 23.81
CA GLU A 12 4.62 3.60 22.56
C GLU A 12 5.63 2.47 22.33
N TRP A 13 6.38 2.08 23.40
CA TRP A 13 7.25 0.90 23.36
C TRP A 13 6.49 -0.37 22.98
N ASN A 14 5.35 -0.62 23.61
CA ASN A 14 4.53 -1.79 23.29
C ASN A 14 4.00 -1.74 21.85
N SER A 15 3.69 -0.56 21.33
CA SER A 15 3.13 -0.42 19.97
C SER A 15 4.12 -0.76 18.86
N ILE A 16 5.40 -0.47 19.05
CA ILE A 16 6.44 -0.77 18.06
C ILE A 16 6.84 -2.26 18.01
N GLU A 17 6.58 -3.02 19.08
CA GLU A 17 6.81 -4.47 19.13
C GLU A 17 5.74 -5.26 18.35
N VAL A 18 4.64 -4.63 17.97
CA VAL A 18 3.60 -5.29 17.17
C VAL A 18 4.04 -5.36 15.73
N SER A 19 4.22 -6.57 15.21
CA SER A 19 4.65 -6.78 13.82
C SER A 19 3.68 -6.13 12.82
N VAL A 20 4.19 -5.65 11.72
CA VAL A 20 3.39 -5.18 10.58
C VAL A 20 2.76 -6.36 9.82
N SER A 21 1.86 -6.08 8.88
CA SER A 21 1.20 -7.13 8.10
C SER A 21 2.20 -7.91 7.23
N LYS A 22 1.85 -9.15 6.88
CA LYS A 22 2.70 -9.98 6.01
C LYS A 22 3.00 -9.31 4.67
N GLN A 23 2.00 -8.67 4.06
CA GLN A 23 2.18 -7.93 2.81
C GLN A 23 3.17 -6.76 2.96
N GLU A 24 3.12 -6.07 4.09
CA GLU A 24 4.05 -5.00 4.39
C GLU A 24 5.48 -5.52 4.62
N ILE A 25 5.64 -6.69 5.27
CA ILE A 25 6.93 -7.36 5.40
C ILE A 25 7.49 -7.74 4.02
N ASP A 26 6.67 -8.26 3.12
CA ASP A 26 7.09 -8.60 1.75
C ASP A 26 7.57 -7.36 0.99
N ILE A 27 6.89 -6.22 1.15
CA ILE A 27 7.30 -4.93 0.56
C ILE A 27 8.61 -4.44 1.18
N LEU A 28 8.77 -4.52 2.50
CA LEU A 28 9.99 -4.12 3.19
C LEU A 28 11.19 -4.98 2.75
N ASN A 29 11.00 -6.29 2.64
CA ASN A 29 12.02 -7.19 2.13
C ASN A 29 12.39 -6.87 0.66
N MET A 30 11.41 -6.50 -0.16
CA MET A 30 11.68 -6.03 -1.52
C MET A 30 12.50 -4.74 -1.52
N ILE A 31 12.16 -3.77 -0.66
CA ILE A 31 12.89 -2.50 -0.56
C ILE A 31 14.34 -2.76 -0.11
N ILE A 32 14.56 -3.66 0.86
CA ILE A 32 15.88 -4.07 1.34
C ILE A 32 16.69 -4.73 0.21
N ALA A 33 16.10 -5.74 -0.44
CA ALA A 33 16.76 -6.41 -1.56
C ALA A 33 17.03 -5.46 -2.73
N GLY A 34 16.16 -4.49 -2.93
CA GLY A 34 16.27 -3.45 -3.94
C GLY A 34 17.45 -2.51 -3.75
N TYR A 35 17.99 -2.40 -2.56
CA TYR A 35 19.26 -1.69 -2.35
C TYR A 35 20.40 -2.38 -3.07
N HIS A 36 20.43 -3.70 -3.10
CA HIS A 36 21.46 -4.48 -3.77
C HIS A 36 21.20 -4.59 -5.28
N ASP A 37 19.96 -4.83 -5.67
CA ASP A 37 19.50 -4.91 -7.07
C ASP A 37 18.29 -4.00 -7.30
N VAL A 38 18.52 -2.84 -7.88
CA VAL A 38 17.47 -1.84 -8.15
C VAL A 38 16.41 -2.31 -9.16
N ASN A 39 16.70 -3.36 -9.93
CA ASN A 39 15.77 -3.92 -10.92
C ASN A 39 14.95 -5.11 -10.38
N ILE A 40 15.03 -5.37 -9.08
CA ILE A 40 14.29 -6.46 -8.46
C ILE A 40 12.79 -6.36 -8.73
N ARG A 41 12.19 -7.51 -9.02
CA ARG A 41 10.75 -7.68 -9.18
C ARG A 41 10.30 -8.87 -8.35
N ILE A 42 9.34 -8.66 -7.50
CA ILE A 42 8.77 -9.72 -6.64
C ILE A 42 7.33 -9.95 -7.06
N ASN A 43 7.00 -11.20 -7.27
CA ASN A 43 5.64 -11.63 -7.54
C ASN A 43 5.27 -12.79 -6.62
N ASN A 44 4.18 -12.61 -5.87
CA ASN A 44 3.68 -13.59 -4.92
C ASN A 44 2.57 -14.47 -5.52
N ASN A 45 2.29 -14.34 -6.81
CA ASN A 45 1.30 -15.16 -7.48
C ASN A 45 1.75 -16.63 -7.54
N MET A 46 0.80 -17.52 -7.41
CA MET A 46 1.07 -18.95 -7.40
C MET A 46 1.03 -19.50 -8.81
N SER A 47 2.14 -20.07 -9.27
CA SER A 47 2.13 -21.03 -10.39
C SER A 47 1.57 -22.38 -9.95
N VAL A 48 1.25 -23.24 -10.89
CA VAL A 48 0.83 -24.63 -10.57
C VAL A 48 1.86 -25.36 -9.72
N PHE A 49 3.16 -25.17 -10.00
CA PHE A 49 4.23 -25.74 -9.20
C PHE A 49 4.25 -25.24 -7.76
N SER A 50 4.15 -23.92 -7.58
CA SER A 50 4.14 -23.30 -6.27
C SER A 50 2.91 -23.72 -5.46
N PHE A 51 1.77 -23.87 -6.12
CA PHE A 51 0.52 -24.32 -5.53
C PHE A 51 0.61 -25.77 -5.05
N LEU A 52 1.13 -26.67 -5.88
CA LEU A 52 1.24 -28.09 -5.56
C LEU A 52 2.43 -28.40 -4.63
N LYS A 53 3.31 -27.43 -4.38
CA LYS A 53 4.54 -27.57 -3.57
C LYS A 53 5.41 -28.74 -4.02
N ILE A 54 5.61 -28.85 -5.33
CA ILE A 54 6.38 -29.92 -5.95
C ILE A 54 7.70 -29.34 -6.46
N ASP A 55 8.78 -30.12 -6.32
CA ASP A 55 10.07 -29.73 -6.87
C ASP A 55 10.04 -29.69 -8.40
N TYR A 56 10.70 -28.69 -8.97
CA TYR A 56 10.73 -28.50 -10.41
C TYR A 56 11.54 -29.62 -11.09
N SER A 57 10.97 -30.20 -12.15
CA SER A 57 11.70 -30.92 -13.18
C SER A 57 10.94 -30.78 -14.51
N GLU A 58 11.66 -30.81 -15.63
CA GLU A 58 11.06 -30.69 -16.98
C GLU A 58 9.97 -31.78 -17.21
N LYS A 59 10.20 -32.99 -16.73
CA LYS A 59 9.23 -34.10 -16.87
C LYS A 59 7.95 -33.84 -16.09
N ILE A 60 8.07 -33.26 -14.88
CA ILE A 60 6.91 -32.90 -14.06
C ILE A 60 6.16 -31.73 -14.72
N GLU A 61 6.89 -30.78 -15.30
CA GLU A 61 6.31 -29.65 -16.02
C GLU A 61 5.47 -30.09 -17.22
N ASP A 62 6.03 -30.97 -18.06
CA ASP A 62 5.32 -31.54 -19.20
C ASP A 62 4.08 -32.35 -18.75
N PHE A 63 4.20 -33.14 -17.67
CA PHE A 63 3.09 -33.87 -17.10
C PHE A 63 1.97 -32.95 -16.60
N MET A 64 2.33 -31.88 -15.88
CA MET A 64 1.37 -30.89 -15.39
C MET A 64 0.65 -30.17 -16.52
N PHE A 65 1.38 -29.81 -17.57
CA PHE A 65 0.78 -29.24 -18.76
C PHE A 65 -0.23 -30.21 -19.39
N ILE A 66 0.19 -31.46 -19.64
CA ILE A 66 -0.66 -32.49 -20.26
C ILE A 66 -1.91 -32.75 -19.42
N LYS A 67 -1.76 -32.82 -18.09
CA LYS A 67 -2.88 -33.16 -17.20
C LYS A 67 -3.86 -32.02 -16.98
N TYR A 68 -3.37 -30.78 -16.83
CA TYR A 68 -4.20 -29.67 -16.31
C TYR A 68 -4.49 -28.57 -17.34
N MET A 69 -3.71 -28.46 -18.40
CA MET A 69 -3.76 -27.29 -19.31
C MET A 69 -3.94 -27.67 -20.77
N ARG A 70 -3.64 -28.91 -21.13
CA ARG A 70 -3.59 -29.36 -22.52
C ARG A 70 -4.92 -29.20 -23.23
N GLU A 71 -6.02 -29.65 -22.63
CA GLU A 71 -7.34 -29.59 -23.25
C GLU A 71 -7.72 -28.18 -23.68
N ARG A 72 -7.53 -27.21 -22.75
CA ARG A 72 -7.75 -25.78 -23.01
C ARG A 72 -6.79 -25.25 -24.07
N SER A 73 -5.52 -25.60 -23.98
CA SER A 73 -4.49 -25.15 -24.93
C SER A 73 -4.77 -25.68 -26.33
N GLU A 74 -5.20 -26.93 -26.51
CA GLU A 74 -5.57 -27.49 -27.81
C GLU A 74 -6.79 -26.80 -28.44
N ILE A 75 -7.77 -26.40 -27.64
CA ILE A 75 -8.91 -25.60 -28.11
C ILE A 75 -8.45 -24.24 -28.60
N ILE A 76 -7.57 -23.59 -27.83
CA ILE A 76 -6.94 -22.30 -28.17
C ILE A 76 -6.17 -22.44 -29.50
N GLU A 77 -5.28 -23.43 -29.62
CA GLU A 77 -4.42 -23.62 -30.79
C GLU A 77 -5.25 -23.96 -32.06
N LYS A 78 -6.29 -24.78 -31.96
CA LYS A 78 -7.22 -25.00 -33.08
C LYS A 78 -7.92 -23.73 -33.53
N ASN A 79 -8.24 -22.84 -32.59
CA ASN A 79 -8.82 -21.54 -32.92
C ASN A 79 -7.82 -20.60 -33.55
N LEU A 80 -6.56 -20.60 -33.06
CA LEU A 80 -5.47 -19.83 -33.65
C LEU A 80 -5.15 -20.29 -35.08
N GLN A 81 -5.14 -21.58 -35.33
CA GLN A 81 -4.93 -22.15 -36.69
C GLN A 81 -6.02 -21.73 -37.69
N ARG A 82 -7.25 -21.46 -37.21
CA ARG A 82 -8.31 -20.89 -38.05
C ARG A 82 -8.11 -19.42 -38.38
N ILE A 83 -7.41 -18.70 -37.50
CA ILE A 83 -7.12 -17.26 -37.66
C ILE A 83 -5.85 -17.09 -38.49
N ASP A 84 -4.80 -17.82 -38.16
CA ASP A 84 -3.53 -17.88 -38.89
C ASP A 84 -3.27 -19.31 -39.41
N PRO A 85 -3.50 -19.59 -40.72
CA PRO A 85 -3.26 -20.90 -41.32
C PRO A 85 -1.79 -21.38 -41.21
N ASN A 86 -0.83 -20.47 -40.99
CA ASN A 86 0.58 -20.84 -40.84
C ASN A 86 0.93 -21.24 -39.39
N TYR A 87 -0.02 -21.12 -38.47
CA TYR A 87 0.20 -21.49 -37.09
C TYR A 87 0.49 -22.99 -36.93
N LYS A 88 1.62 -23.30 -36.31
CA LYS A 88 2.04 -24.69 -36.03
C LYS A 88 1.66 -25.06 -34.61
N ILE A 89 0.80 -26.04 -34.46
CA ILE A 89 0.41 -26.59 -33.14
C ILE A 89 1.65 -27.13 -32.43
N MET A 90 1.73 -26.86 -31.12
CA MET A 90 2.82 -27.35 -30.28
C MET A 90 2.75 -28.88 -30.19
N LYS A 91 3.86 -29.55 -30.52
CA LYS A 91 3.97 -31.01 -30.38
C LYS A 91 4.61 -31.31 -29.04
N ILE A 92 3.88 -31.91 -28.14
CA ILE A 92 4.37 -32.36 -26.83
C ILE A 92 4.19 -33.86 -26.78
N ASP A 93 5.23 -34.59 -26.41
CA ASP A 93 5.19 -36.05 -26.31
C ASP A 93 4.18 -36.53 -25.27
N ASN A 94 3.29 -37.45 -25.66
CA ASN A 94 2.19 -37.88 -24.84
C ASN A 94 2.58 -38.79 -23.66
N ILE A 95 3.85 -39.23 -23.59
CA ILE A 95 4.28 -40.22 -22.61
C ILE A 95 5.37 -39.61 -21.71
N VAL A 96 4.93 -39.04 -20.61
CA VAL A 96 5.85 -38.65 -19.53
C VAL A 96 5.82 -39.71 -18.44
N LYS A 97 6.91 -40.48 -18.32
CA LYS A 97 7.06 -41.45 -17.22
C LYS A 97 7.57 -40.71 -15.96
N LEU A 98 6.69 -40.59 -14.99
CA LEU A 98 7.01 -40.06 -13.66
C LEU A 98 7.35 -41.17 -12.69
N ASN A 99 8.11 -40.83 -11.64
CA ASN A 99 8.32 -41.69 -10.50
C ASN A 99 6.98 -41.96 -9.78
N SER A 100 6.81 -43.15 -9.20
CA SER A 100 5.58 -43.55 -8.53
C SER A 100 5.13 -42.61 -7.41
N VAL A 101 6.07 -42.01 -6.69
CA VAL A 101 5.80 -41.06 -5.59
C VAL A 101 5.23 -39.75 -6.12
N ASP A 102 5.80 -39.19 -7.18
CA ASP A 102 5.34 -37.95 -7.79
C ASP A 102 3.98 -38.14 -8.45
N LYS A 103 3.77 -39.29 -9.08
CA LYS A 103 2.49 -39.67 -9.69
C LYS A 103 1.36 -39.71 -8.64
N ILE A 104 1.57 -40.35 -7.49
CA ILE A 104 0.59 -40.42 -6.40
C ILE A 104 0.28 -39.03 -5.83
N ARG A 105 1.30 -38.15 -5.70
CA ARG A 105 1.11 -36.77 -5.24
C ARG A 105 0.24 -35.98 -6.20
N LEU A 106 0.49 -36.08 -7.50
CA LEU A 106 -0.22 -35.37 -8.54
C LEU A 106 -1.64 -35.91 -8.79
N GLU A 107 -1.86 -37.22 -8.64
CA GLU A 107 -3.20 -37.86 -8.81
C GLU A 107 -4.18 -37.46 -7.69
N ARG A 108 -3.71 -37.06 -6.53
CA ARG A 108 -4.54 -36.61 -5.40
C ARG A 108 -5.22 -35.26 -5.64
N PHE A 109 -4.75 -34.48 -6.59
CA PHE A 109 -5.33 -33.15 -6.88
C PHE A 109 -6.40 -33.25 -7.96
N ASN A 110 -7.58 -32.76 -7.62
CA ASN A 110 -8.70 -32.68 -8.54
C ASN A 110 -8.55 -31.47 -9.47
N GLU A 111 -8.77 -31.62 -10.75
CA GLU A 111 -8.71 -30.55 -11.77
C GLU A 111 -9.61 -29.37 -11.43
N LYS A 112 -10.83 -29.65 -10.96
CA LYS A 112 -11.77 -28.58 -10.49
C LYS A 112 -11.25 -27.73 -9.34
N ALA A 113 -10.30 -28.23 -8.55
CA ALA A 113 -9.70 -27.43 -7.48
C ALA A 113 -8.70 -26.40 -8.01
N LEU A 114 -8.15 -26.59 -9.21
CA LEU A 114 -7.26 -25.63 -9.88
C LEU A 114 -8.05 -24.52 -10.59
N GLU A 115 -9.21 -24.84 -11.16
CA GLU A 115 -10.07 -23.86 -11.86
C GLU A 115 -10.65 -22.79 -10.93
N ASN A 116 -10.89 -23.16 -9.67
CA ASN A 116 -11.47 -22.26 -8.66
C ASN A 116 -10.44 -21.44 -7.88
N ARG A 117 -9.17 -21.41 -8.30
CA ARG A 117 -8.09 -20.70 -7.60
C ARG A 117 -7.33 -19.76 -8.52
N ASP A 118 -6.75 -18.73 -7.93
CA ASP A 118 -5.90 -17.74 -8.60
C ASP A 118 -4.53 -18.35 -8.97
N ILE A 119 -4.52 -19.30 -9.92
CA ILE A 119 -3.32 -19.91 -10.47
C ILE A 119 -2.93 -19.16 -11.73
N TYR A 120 -1.66 -18.72 -11.78
CA TYR A 120 -1.21 -17.76 -12.77
C TYR A 120 -1.34 -18.26 -14.23
N GLU A 121 -1.02 -19.52 -14.48
CA GLU A 121 -1.18 -20.13 -15.80
C GLU A 121 -2.65 -20.14 -16.26
N MET A 122 -3.60 -20.36 -15.33
CA MET A 122 -5.02 -20.33 -15.65
C MET A 122 -5.50 -18.91 -15.95
N ILE A 123 -4.93 -17.90 -15.28
CA ILE A 123 -5.23 -16.49 -15.56
C ILE A 123 -4.76 -16.11 -16.96
N LEU A 124 -3.55 -16.51 -17.36
CA LEU A 124 -3.05 -16.28 -18.72
C LEU A 124 -3.94 -16.97 -19.77
N LEU A 125 -4.30 -18.24 -19.57
CA LEU A 125 -5.19 -18.97 -20.45
C LEU A 125 -6.56 -18.29 -20.58
N ASN A 126 -7.13 -17.80 -19.49
CA ASN A 126 -8.40 -17.06 -19.51
C ASN A 126 -8.31 -15.81 -20.39
N HIS A 127 -7.22 -15.02 -20.28
CA HIS A 127 -7.05 -13.86 -21.13
C HIS A 127 -6.85 -14.25 -22.61
N ILE A 128 -6.12 -15.32 -22.91
CA ILE A 128 -5.95 -15.82 -24.28
C ILE A 128 -7.30 -16.22 -24.88
N GLU A 129 -8.11 -16.99 -24.15
CA GLU A 129 -9.45 -17.39 -24.58
C GLU A 129 -10.32 -16.16 -24.89
N LYS A 130 -10.27 -15.15 -24.01
CA LYS A 130 -11.02 -13.92 -24.20
C LYS A 130 -10.54 -13.09 -25.40
N ILE A 131 -9.23 -13.06 -25.69
CA ILE A 131 -8.72 -12.43 -26.91
C ILE A 131 -9.33 -13.08 -28.13
N ILE A 132 -9.32 -14.42 -28.21
CA ILE A 132 -9.85 -15.17 -29.35
C ILE A 132 -11.37 -15.02 -29.46
N GLU A 133 -12.09 -15.06 -28.33
CA GLU A 133 -13.55 -14.88 -28.28
C GLU A 133 -13.94 -13.49 -28.80
N ASN A 134 -13.33 -12.43 -28.27
CA ASN A 134 -13.64 -11.06 -28.67
C ASN A 134 -13.20 -10.75 -30.10
N LYS A 135 -12.13 -11.37 -30.57
CA LYS A 135 -11.77 -11.32 -32.01
C LYS A 135 -12.88 -11.88 -32.89
N LYS A 136 -13.48 -13.03 -32.52
CA LYS A 136 -14.59 -13.65 -33.26
C LYS A 136 -15.86 -12.79 -33.17
N LEU A 137 -16.14 -12.21 -32.01
CA LEU A 137 -17.30 -11.34 -31.78
C LEU A 137 -17.13 -9.95 -32.39
N LYS A 138 -15.93 -9.62 -32.89
CA LYS A 138 -15.53 -8.29 -33.39
C LYS A 138 -15.69 -7.19 -32.33
N ASP A 139 -15.54 -7.53 -31.05
CA ASP A 139 -15.48 -6.55 -29.97
C ASP A 139 -14.06 -6.00 -29.87
N ILE A 140 -13.82 -4.88 -30.55
CA ILE A 140 -12.51 -4.25 -30.66
C ILE A 140 -12.01 -3.80 -29.30
N LYS A 141 -12.88 -3.26 -28.44
CA LYS A 141 -12.49 -2.73 -27.12
C LYS A 141 -12.04 -3.85 -26.20
N LEU A 142 -12.82 -4.90 -26.03
CA LEU A 142 -12.47 -6.02 -25.15
C LEU A 142 -11.28 -6.84 -25.70
N PHE A 143 -11.14 -6.93 -27.02
CA PHE A 143 -9.97 -7.54 -27.66
C PHE A 143 -8.68 -6.81 -27.22
N HIS A 144 -8.63 -5.48 -27.35
CA HIS A 144 -7.47 -4.68 -26.94
C HIS A 144 -7.26 -4.70 -25.42
N PHE A 145 -8.34 -4.73 -24.62
CA PHE A 145 -8.25 -4.84 -23.16
C PHE A 145 -7.53 -6.12 -22.73
N HIS A 146 -7.97 -7.26 -23.25
CA HIS A 146 -7.37 -8.55 -22.88
C HIS A 146 -5.97 -8.72 -23.44
N TYR A 147 -5.70 -8.18 -24.64
CA TYR A 147 -4.36 -8.18 -25.20
C TYR A 147 -3.40 -7.33 -24.36
N TYR A 148 -3.74 -6.09 -24.04
CA TYR A 148 -2.94 -5.20 -23.21
C TYR A 148 -2.69 -5.79 -21.82
N THR A 149 -3.71 -6.41 -21.23
CA THR A 149 -3.59 -7.09 -19.94
C THR A 149 -2.63 -8.27 -20.02
N LEU A 150 -2.79 -9.15 -21.02
CA LEU A 150 -1.92 -10.31 -21.23
C LEU A 150 -0.47 -9.90 -21.49
N TYR A 151 -0.26 -8.86 -22.32
CA TYR A 151 1.05 -8.30 -22.64
C TYR A 151 1.80 -7.81 -21.37
N ASN A 152 1.10 -7.21 -20.43
CA ASN A 152 1.72 -6.78 -19.18
C ASN A 152 1.88 -7.95 -18.20
N LEU A 153 0.92 -8.88 -18.11
CA LEU A 153 1.01 -10.01 -17.20
C LEU A 153 2.17 -10.95 -17.53
N ILE A 154 2.42 -11.27 -18.81
CA ILE A 154 3.49 -12.21 -19.18
C ILE A 154 4.90 -11.72 -18.80
N LYS A 155 5.06 -10.42 -18.55
CA LYS A 155 6.33 -9.81 -18.11
C LYS A 155 6.59 -9.95 -16.62
N ASN A 156 5.59 -10.42 -15.87
CA ASN A 156 5.70 -10.59 -14.43
C ASN A 156 6.65 -11.73 -14.07
N ASN A 157 7.40 -11.52 -12.98
CA ASN A 157 8.37 -12.50 -12.48
C ASN A 157 7.70 -13.54 -11.57
N VAL A 158 6.89 -14.43 -12.15
CA VAL A 158 6.25 -15.51 -11.40
C VAL A 158 7.15 -16.74 -11.35
N VAL A 159 7.41 -17.23 -10.14
CA VAL A 159 8.33 -18.35 -9.92
C VAL A 159 7.76 -19.65 -10.47
N LYS A 160 8.56 -20.35 -11.29
CA LYS A 160 8.25 -21.68 -11.84
C LYS A 160 6.93 -21.73 -12.64
N ILE A 161 6.68 -20.69 -13.43
CA ILE A 161 5.58 -20.70 -14.39
C ILE A 161 5.82 -21.77 -15.48
N ASN A 162 4.77 -22.43 -15.94
CA ASN A 162 4.89 -23.48 -16.96
C ASN A 162 5.34 -22.93 -18.32
N ARG A 163 6.47 -23.47 -18.87
CA ARG A 163 7.10 -23.00 -20.12
C ARG A 163 6.15 -23.08 -21.33
N HIS A 164 5.29 -24.09 -21.40
CA HIS A 164 4.38 -24.25 -22.54
C HIS A 164 3.30 -23.17 -22.57
N ILE A 165 2.86 -22.70 -21.38
CA ILE A 165 1.92 -21.59 -21.29
C ILE A 165 2.60 -20.26 -21.62
N VAL A 166 3.85 -20.08 -21.21
CA VAL A 166 4.64 -18.89 -21.59
C VAL A 166 4.83 -18.85 -23.10
N GLU A 167 5.20 -19.97 -23.71
CA GLU A 167 5.39 -20.07 -25.16
C GLU A 167 4.08 -19.81 -25.92
N LEU A 168 2.96 -20.42 -25.50
CA LEU A 168 1.64 -20.18 -26.08
C LEU A 168 1.26 -18.70 -25.98
N THR A 169 1.47 -18.08 -24.81
CA THR A 169 1.17 -16.67 -24.58
C THR A 169 1.97 -15.77 -25.53
N ASN A 170 3.27 -16.01 -25.65
CA ASN A 170 4.14 -15.24 -26.55
C ASN A 170 3.74 -15.37 -28.02
N ARG A 171 3.38 -16.58 -28.46
CA ARG A 171 2.88 -16.82 -29.83
C ARG A 171 1.57 -16.06 -30.07
N VAL A 172 0.64 -16.06 -29.11
CA VAL A 172 -0.63 -15.33 -29.24
C VAL A 172 -0.37 -13.81 -29.35
N LEU A 173 0.51 -13.27 -28.51
CA LEU A 173 0.88 -11.86 -28.57
C LEU A 173 1.53 -11.50 -29.92
N GLN A 174 2.39 -12.35 -30.44
CA GLN A 174 3.05 -12.13 -31.72
C GLN A 174 2.06 -12.16 -32.90
N ILE A 175 1.08 -13.08 -32.90
CA ILE A 175 0.08 -13.17 -33.97
C ILE A 175 -0.75 -11.89 -34.10
N PHE A 176 -1.10 -11.30 -32.97
CA PHE A 176 -2.00 -10.14 -32.94
C PHE A 176 -1.29 -8.79 -32.81
N GLU A 177 0.05 -8.74 -32.74
CA GLU A 177 0.82 -7.52 -32.51
C GLU A 177 0.49 -6.42 -33.52
N GLU A 178 0.42 -6.76 -34.80
CA GLU A 178 0.15 -5.79 -35.87
C GLU A 178 -1.30 -5.27 -35.88
N GLU A 179 -2.23 -5.96 -35.20
CA GLU A 179 -3.63 -5.55 -35.11
C GLU A 179 -3.89 -4.58 -33.94
N ILE A 180 -2.92 -4.35 -33.10
CA ILE A 180 -3.10 -3.53 -31.88
C ILE A 180 -2.96 -2.05 -32.20
N ASP A 181 -4.09 -1.36 -32.05
CA ASP A 181 -4.15 0.09 -32.13
C ASP A 181 -3.91 0.73 -30.76
N LYS A 182 -2.79 1.44 -30.63
CA LYS A 182 -2.40 2.15 -29.41
C LYS A 182 -3.39 3.26 -29.05
N SER A 183 -4.07 3.85 -30.04
CA SER A 183 -5.07 4.89 -29.81
C SER A 183 -6.25 4.35 -28.98
N ILE A 184 -6.71 3.14 -29.26
CA ILE A 184 -7.79 2.48 -28.53
C ILE A 184 -7.40 2.23 -27.07
N ILE A 185 -6.13 1.86 -26.82
CA ILE A 185 -5.63 1.64 -25.48
C ILE A 185 -5.61 2.95 -24.69
N ILE A 186 -5.17 4.04 -25.31
CA ILE A 186 -5.11 5.36 -24.70
C ILE A 186 -6.54 5.90 -24.45
N GLU A 187 -7.43 5.80 -25.41
CA GLU A 187 -8.83 6.20 -25.28
C GLU A 187 -9.55 5.50 -24.12
N ASN A 188 -9.18 4.27 -23.84
CA ASN A 188 -9.75 3.48 -22.76
C ASN A 188 -8.82 3.32 -21.55
N ALA A 189 -7.82 4.20 -21.39
CA ALA A 189 -6.80 4.08 -20.36
C ALA A 189 -7.33 3.99 -18.93
N VAL A 190 -8.48 4.59 -18.62
CA VAL A 190 -9.12 4.46 -17.31
C VAL A 190 -9.46 3.01 -16.98
N GLU A 191 -10.04 2.27 -17.93
CA GLU A 191 -10.41 0.87 -17.73
C GLU A 191 -9.21 -0.06 -17.89
N PHE A 192 -8.32 0.24 -18.84
CA PHE A 192 -7.19 -0.64 -19.20
C PHE A 192 -6.02 -0.51 -18.23
N ILE A 193 -5.83 0.66 -17.60
CA ILE A 193 -4.68 0.96 -16.75
C ILE A 193 -5.14 1.22 -15.31
N GLU A 194 -5.97 2.26 -15.07
CA GLU A 194 -6.29 2.70 -13.71
C GLU A 194 -7.21 1.73 -12.95
N LYS A 195 -8.16 1.10 -13.67
CA LYS A 195 -9.18 0.20 -13.09
C LYS A 195 -9.02 -1.26 -13.52
N ASN A 196 -7.90 -1.64 -14.10
CA ASN A 196 -7.67 -3.02 -14.55
C ASN A 196 -7.38 -3.93 -13.33
N GLU A 197 -8.41 -4.65 -12.89
CA GLU A 197 -8.34 -5.52 -11.71
C GLU A 197 -7.24 -6.58 -11.84
N SER A 198 -7.03 -7.14 -13.04
CA SER A 198 -6.00 -8.16 -13.26
C SER A 198 -4.59 -7.59 -13.07
N LEU A 199 -4.31 -6.41 -13.60
CA LEU A 199 -3.01 -5.77 -13.44
C LEU A 199 -2.79 -5.28 -12.00
N LEU A 200 -3.84 -4.79 -11.34
CA LEU A 200 -3.77 -4.36 -9.94
C LEU A 200 -3.57 -5.53 -8.97
N LYS A 201 -4.17 -6.69 -9.28
CA LYS A 201 -4.10 -7.87 -8.40
C LYS A 201 -2.85 -8.72 -8.63
N TYR A 202 -2.47 -8.92 -9.89
CA TYR A 202 -1.43 -9.89 -10.28
C TYR A 202 -0.13 -9.24 -10.74
N GLY A 203 -0.04 -7.90 -10.75
CA GLY A 203 1.18 -7.19 -11.14
C GLY A 203 2.35 -7.41 -10.17
N ASP A 204 3.56 -7.29 -10.69
CA ASP A 204 4.77 -7.34 -9.89
C ASP A 204 4.84 -6.17 -8.90
N LEU A 205 5.36 -6.47 -7.73
CA LEU A 205 5.88 -5.46 -6.82
C LEU A 205 7.28 -5.04 -7.32
N MET A 206 7.44 -3.75 -7.56
CA MET A 206 8.68 -3.14 -8.05
C MET A 206 9.00 -1.89 -7.26
N LEU A 207 10.29 -1.56 -7.21
CA LEU A 207 10.71 -0.26 -6.70
C LEU A 207 10.20 0.87 -7.59
N TYR A 208 9.83 1.98 -6.97
CA TYR A 208 9.63 3.24 -7.70
C TYR A 208 10.96 3.77 -8.23
N GLU A 209 10.94 4.51 -9.34
CA GLU A 209 12.15 5.08 -9.92
C GLU A 209 12.93 5.93 -8.91
N HIS A 210 12.25 6.79 -8.14
CA HIS A 210 12.88 7.60 -7.10
C HIS A 210 13.59 6.77 -6.00
N GLN A 211 13.10 5.53 -5.72
CA GLN A 211 13.78 4.63 -4.77
C GLN A 211 15.06 4.05 -5.37
N LYS A 212 15.05 3.73 -6.68
CA LYS A 212 16.25 3.29 -7.40
C LYS A 212 17.30 4.40 -7.44
N ASP A 213 16.86 5.63 -7.71
CA ASP A 213 17.72 6.81 -7.78
C ASP A 213 18.40 7.11 -6.45
N ILE A 214 17.64 7.10 -5.33
CA ILE A 214 18.24 7.38 -4.00
C ILE A 214 19.20 6.27 -3.58
N PHE A 215 18.89 5.00 -3.87
CA PHE A 215 19.82 3.90 -3.55
C PHE A 215 21.09 4.01 -4.36
N THR A 216 21.00 4.39 -5.63
CA THR A 216 22.16 4.62 -6.49
C THR A 216 22.99 5.82 -6.02
N ALA A 217 22.34 6.95 -5.74
CA ALA A 217 23.01 8.16 -5.27
C ALA A 217 23.72 7.96 -3.91
N CYS A 218 23.11 7.22 -2.98
CA CYS A 218 23.70 6.95 -1.65
C CYS A 218 24.91 6.00 -1.69
N LYS A 219 25.12 5.23 -2.78
CA LYS A 219 26.30 4.37 -2.95
C LYS A 219 27.56 5.12 -3.35
N ALA A 220 27.45 6.33 -3.90
CA ALA A 220 28.60 7.14 -4.28
C ALA A 220 29.46 7.47 -3.03
N PRO A 221 30.81 7.52 -3.12
CA PRO A 221 31.68 7.71 -1.98
C PRO A 221 31.74 9.15 -1.46
N ASN A 222 31.46 10.15 -2.33
CA ASN A 222 31.59 11.56 -1.99
C ASN A 222 30.58 12.01 -0.93
N PRO A 223 30.89 13.05 -0.14
CA PRO A 223 29.88 13.79 0.63
C PRO A 223 28.72 14.20 -0.26
N LYS A 224 27.50 14.22 0.25
CA LYS A 224 26.33 14.49 -0.59
C LYS A 224 25.19 15.15 0.15
N LEU A 225 24.50 16.04 -0.55
CA LEU A 225 23.22 16.59 -0.17
C LEU A 225 22.18 16.18 -1.20
N ILE A 226 21.23 15.36 -0.80
CA ILE A 226 20.17 14.83 -1.67
C ILE A 226 18.86 15.50 -1.28
N LEU A 227 18.26 16.24 -2.21
CA LEU A 227 16.89 16.72 -2.11
C LEU A 227 15.97 15.63 -2.68
N TYR A 228 15.21 14.98 -1.81
CA TYR A 228 14.40 13.82 -2.16
C TYR A 228 12.91 14.12 -2.08
N MET A 229 12.31 14.41 -3.23
CA MET A 229 10.89 14.71 -3.36
C MET A 229 10.13 13.53 -3.96
N ALA A 230 9.15 13.01 -3.24
CA ALA A 230 8.26 12.00 -3.77
C ALA A 230 6.88 12.11 -3.12
N PRO A 231 5.79 11.74 -3.81
CA PRO A 231 4.45 11.82 -3.28
C PRO A 231 4.27 10.99 -2.00
N THR A 232 3.33 11.38 -1.17
CA THR A 232 2.95 10.60 0.01
C THR A 232 2.43 9.22 -0.41
N GLY A 233 2.83 8.17 0.31
CA GLY A 233 2.42 6.79 0.00
C GLY A 233 3.31 6.06 -1.00
N THR A 234 4.41 6.65 -1.47
CA THR A 234 5.39 6.00 -2.37
C THR A 234 6.60 5.39 -1.66
N GLY A 235 6.55 5.27 -0.34
CA GLY A 235 7.59 4.58 0.43
C GLY A 235 8.83 5.41 0.79
N LYS A 236 8.79 6.76 0.70
CA LYS A 236 9.90 7.63 1.12
C LYS A 236 10.44 7.27 2.51
N THR A 237 9.55 7.22 3.49
CA THR A 237 9.88 6.98 4.90
C THR A 237 10.43 5.57 5.16
N MET A 238 10.25 4.62 4.22
CA MET A 238 10.81 3.27 4.33
C MET A 238 12.19 3.13 3.68
N SER A 239 12.61 4.09 2.85
CA SER A 239 13.93 4.08 2.21
C SER A 239 15.10 3.97 3.20
N PRO A 240 15.08 4.59 4.41
CA PRO A 240 16.10 4.40 5.43
C PRO A 240 16.39 2.94 5.82
N ILE A 241 15.36 2.07 5.78
CA ILE A 241 15.51 0.64 6.09
C ILE A 241 16.43 -0.06 5.08
N ALA A 242 16.30 0.29 3.80
CA ALA A 242 17.18 -0.25 2.77
C ALA A 242 18.58 0.38 2.80
N LEU A 243 18.66 1.69 3.01
CA LEU A 243 19.94 2.40 3.11
C LEU A 243 20.78 1.87 4.28
N SER A 244 20.14 1.35 5.34
CA SER A 244 20.83 0.76 6.49
C SER A 244 21.57 -0.55 6.19
N GLU A 245 21.46 -1.10 4.98
CA GLU A 245 22.23 -2.30 4.57
C GLU A 245 23.75 -2.05 4.54
N GLN A 246 24.16 -0.86 4.12
CA GLN A 246 25.59 -0.52 4.02
C GLN A 246 25.99 0.71 4.83
N LYS A 247 25.04 1.57 5.15
CA LYS A 247 25.28 2.80 5.91
C LYS A 247 24.56 2.77 7.25
N LYS A 248 24.96 3.60 8.18
CA LYS A 248 24.24 3.84 9.42
C LYS A 248 23.31 5.03 9.24
N ILE A 249 22.11 4.98 9.73
CA ILE A 249 21.09 6.00 9.48
C ILE A 249 20.80 6.76 10.78
N ILE A 250 20.82 8.09 10.72
CA ILE A 250 20.18 8.95 11.70
C ILE A 250 18.92 9.50 11.06
N PHE A 251 17.78 8.94 11.45
CA PHE A 251 16.47 9.36 10.96
C PHE A 251 15.92 10.46 11.84
N VAL A 252 15.79 11.66 11.29
CA VAL A 252 15.28 12.85 11.99
C VAL A 252 13.84 13.11 11.56
N CYS A 253 12.93 13.21 12.52
CA CYS A 253 11.53 13.53 12.24
C CYS A 253 10.97 14.55 13.24
N ALA A 254 10.15 15.49 12.77
CA ALA A 254 9.40 16.39 13.62
C ALA A 254 8.17 15.69 14.23
N ALA A 255 7.49 14.91 13.42
CA ALA A 255 6.27 14.20 13.79
C ALA A 255 6.61 12.83 14.39
N ARG A 256 6.38 12.68 15.69
CA ARG A 256 6.71 11.49 16.47
C ARG A 256 6.15 10.19 15.91
N HIS A 257 4.89 10.22 15.46
CA HIS A 257 4.23 9.02 14.91
C HIS A 257 4.93 8.45 13.66
N VAL A 258 5.61 9.30 12.88
CA VAL A 258 6.39 8.87 11.70
C VAL A 258 7.60 8.05 12.14
N GLY A 259 8.34 8.52 13.16
CA GLY A 259 9.45 7.77 13.74
C GLY A 259 9.01 6.43 14.35
N LEU A 260 7.86 6.39 15.02
CA LEU A 260 7.31 5.14 15.58
C LEU A 260 6.86 4.17 14.47
N ALA A 261 6.29 4.67 13.37
CA ALA A 261 5.92 3.84 12.22
C ALA A 261 7.17 3.22 11.55
N LEU A 262 8.23 4.03 11.35
CA LEU A 262 9.51 3.51 10.86
C LEU A 262 10.11 2.47 11.81
N ALA A 263 10.07 2.72 13.12
CA ALA A 263 10.57 1.80 14.14
C ALA A 263 9.85 0.44 14.05
N ARG A 264 8.53 0.46 14.01
CA ARG A 264 7.70 -0.75 13.89
C ARG A 264 8.04 -1.54 12.63
N ALA A 265 8.17 -0.87 11.49
CA ALA A 265 8.55 -1.49 10.22
C ALA A 265 9.96 -2.09 10.31
N ALA A 266 10.93 -1.35 10.84
CA ALA A 266 12.32 -1.78 11.01
C ALA A 266 12.45 -3.00 11.95
N ILE A 267 11.76 -3.00 13.09
CA ILE A 267 11.73 -4.14 14.02
C ILE A 267 11.14 -5.38 13.35
N SER A 268 10.08 -5.22 12.54
CA SER A 268 9.42 -6.32 11.85
C SER A 268 10.32 -7.04 10.84
N VAL A 269 11.37 -6.37 10.35
CA VAL A 269 12.41 -6.94 9.49
C VAL A 269 13.76 -7.09 10.20
N HIS A 270 13.73 -7.15 11.53
CA HIS A 270 14.88 -7.43 12.42
C HIS A 270 16.03 -6.41 12.35
N LYS A 271 15.75 -5.16 11.95
CA LYS A 271 16.76 -4.09 12.00
C LYS A 271 17.09 -3.70 13.43
N LYS A 272 18.35 -3.34 13.64
CA LYS A 272 18.89 -2.93 14.95
C LYS A 272 18.73 -1.43 15.13
N ILE A 273 17.76 -1.03 15.94
CA ILE A 273 17.38 0.37 16.08
C ILE A 273 17.66 0.94 17.46
N ALA A 274 17.82 2.24 17.52
CA ALA A 274 17.92 3.04 18.73
C ALA A 274 17.03 4.28 18.65
N PHE A 275 16.68 4.84 19.81
CA PHE A 275 15.79 5.98 19.94
C PHE A 275 16.44 7.12 20.71
N ALA A 276 16.37 8.31 20.13
CA ALA A 276 16.72 9.57 20.76
C ALA A 276 15.54 10.54 20.70
N PHE A 277 14.48 10.25 21.45
CA PHE A 277 13.31 11.12 21.59
C PHE A 277 13.33 11.86 22.92
N GLY A 278 13.28 13.20 22.88
CA GLY A 278 13.30 14.06 24.04
C GLY A 278 14.59 13.89 24.87
N CYS A 279 15.71 13.65 24.19
CA CYS A 279 17.02 13.46 24.80
C CYS A 279 17.75 14.80 24.92
N ALA A 280 18.28 15.07 26.11
CA ALA A 280 19.16 16.21 26.35
C ALA A 280 20.65 15.83 26.22
N SER A 281 20.98 14.55 26.46
CA SER A 281 22.33 13.99 26.38
C SER A 281 22.31 12.59 25.78
N ALA A 282 23.49 12.05 25.50
CA ALA A 282 23.67 10.67 25.02
C ALA A 282 23.15 9.61 26.00
N ASP A 283 23.18 9.88 27.32
CA ASP A 283 22.70 8.95 28.36
C ASP A 283 21.19 8.70 28.30
N ASP A 284 20.47 9.60 27.65
CA ASP A 284 19.02 9.48 27.48
C ASP A 284 18.62 8.57 26.33
N ILE A 285 19.56 8.19 25.46
CA ILE A 285 19.34 7.33 24.30
C ILE A 285 18.93 5.93 24.75
N ARG A 286 18.02 5.32 24.05
CA ARG A 286 17.50 3.96 24.35
C ARG A 286 17.64 3.05 23.15
N LEU A 287 18.32 1.94 23.34
CA LEU A 287 18.46 0.89 22.34
C LEU A 287 17.28 -0.07 22.40
N HIS A 288 16.82 -0.50 21.25
CA HIS A 288 16.03 -1.71 21.14
C HIS A 288 16.94 -2.90 21.45
N TYR A 289 16.41 -3.95 22.10
CA TYR A 289 17.22 -5.09 22.54
C TYR A 289 17.91 -5.84 21.38
N PHE A 290 17.45 -5.70 20.13
CA PHE A 290 18.17 -6.20 18.95
C PHE A 290 19.52 -5.50 18.74
N ALA A 291 19.61 -4.23 19.10
CA ALA A 291 20.82 -3.43 18.93
C ALA A 291 21.77 -3.51 20.13
N ALA A 292 21.28 -3.88 21.31
CA ALA A 292 22.07 -3.95 22.52
C ALA A 292 22.96 -5.18 22.56
N LYS A 293 24.17 -5.05 23.14
CA LYS A 293 25.04 -6.22 23.43
C LYS A 293 24.48 -7.07 24.54
N GLU A 294 23.98 -6.43 25.59
CA GLU A 294 23.47 -7.10 26.77
C GLU A 294 22.08 -6.63 27.13
N PHE A 295 21.21 -7.56 27.43
CA PHE A 295 19.90 -7.29 27.97
C PHE A 295 19.40 -8.43 28.86
N THR A 296 18.51 -8.12 29.80
CA THR A 296 17.93 -9.14 30.67
C THR A 296 16.55 -9.54 30.13
N ARG A 297 16.26 -10.84 30.22
CA ARG A 297 14.89 -11.35 29.98
C ARG A 297 14.26 -11.78 31.30
N ASN A 298 13.01 -11.38 31.45
CA ASN A 298 12.22 -11.92 32.57
C ASN A 298 11.91 -13.40 32.28
N LYS A 299 12.45 -14.30 33.11
CA LYS A 299 12.28 -15.76 32.93
C LYS A 299 10.80 -16.19 32.99
N ARG A 300 9.94 -15.43 33.67
CA ARG A 300 8.50 -15.73 33.84
C ARG A 300 7.65 -15.33 32.66
N THR A 301 7.79 -14.07 32.22
CA THR A 301 6.92 -13.48 31.21
C THR A 301 7.54 -13.51 29.81
N GLY A 302 8.81 -13.91 29.67
CA GLY A 302 9.57 -13.81 28.43
C GLY A 302 9.88 -12.36 28.02
N GLY A 303 9.36 -11.37 28.75
CA GLY A 303 9.50 -9.95 28.43
C GLY A 303 10.92 -9.44 28.61
N ILE A 304 11.27 -8.40 27.86
CA ILE A 304 12.56 -7.73 27.94
C ILE A 304 12.61 -6.88 29.20
N GLY A 305 13.66 -7.07 29.98
CA GLY A 305 13.93 -6.29 31.19
C GLY A 305 14.85 -5.10 30.91
N LYS A 306 15.97 -5.00 31.64
CA LYS A 306 16.95 -3.93 31.48
C LYS A 306 17.78 -4.17 30.21
N VAL A 307 17.93 -3.13 29.40
CA VAL A 307 18.77 -3.10 28.18
C VAL A 307 19.97 -2.21 28.46
N ASP A 308 21.16 -2.67 28.11
CA ASP A 308 22.37 -1.84 28.17
C ASP A 308 22.40 -0.87 26.99
N ASN A 309 22.39 0.43 27.29
CA ASN A 309 22.40 1.51 26.30
C ASN A 309 23.78 2.14 26.12
N SER A 310 24.82 1.64 26.81
CA SER A 310 26.15 2.26 26.82
C SER A 310 26.94 2.00 25.53
N VAL A 311 26.66 0.90 24.84
CA VAL A 311 27.39 0.48 23.63
C VAL A 311 26.44 0.41 22.43
N GLY A 312 26.65 1.30 21.46
CA GLY A 312 25.81 1.46 20.28
C GLY A 312 26.41 0.93 18.96
N ASP A 313 27.45 0.13 19.02
CA ASP A 313 28.19 -0.37 17.84
C ASP A 313 27.37 -1.28 16.91
N ASN A 314 26.26 -1.80 17.38
CA ASN A 314 25.34 -2.60 16.57
C ASN A 314 24.17 -1.78 15.97
N VAL A 315 24.03 -0.49 16.30
CA VAL A 315 22.92 0.32 15.81
C VAL A 315 23.00 0.50 14.29
N GLU A 316 21.93 0.18 13.60
CA GLU A 316 21.77 0.40 12.16
C GLU A 316 20.99 1.69 11.87
N ILE A 317 19.92 1.93 12.65
CA ILE A 317 19.06 3.11 12.49
C ILE A 317 18.84 3.75 13.85
N MET A 318 19.28 4.98 14.00
CA MET A 318 18.98 5.88 15.12
C MET A 318 17.77 6.75 14.75
N ILE A 319 16.66 6.64 15.46
CA ILE A 319 15.45 7.42 15.23
C ILE A 319 15.39 8.54 16.26
N CYS A 320 15.39 9.78 15.82
CA CYS A 320 15.41 10.94 16.72
C CYS A 320 14.40 12.02 16.33
N ASP A 321 14.02 12.81 17.31
CA ASP A 321 13.32 14.06 17.08
C ASP A 321 14.31 15.22 16.79
N ILE A 322 13.77 16.37 16.34
CA ILE A 322 14.58 17.51 15.94
C ILE A 322 15.45 18.02 17.10
N LYS A 323 14.94 18.06 18.34
CA LYS A 323 15.68 18.55 19.51
C LYS A 323 16.81 17.61 19.93
N SER A 324 16.64 16.32 19.66
CA SER A 324 17.60 15.28 20.06
C SER A 324 18.60 14.89 18.96
N TYR A 325 18.59 15.58 17.82
CA TYR A 325 19.49 15.27 16.71
C TYR A 325 20.98 15.32 17.10
N LEU A 326 21.43 16.38 17.74
CA LEU A 326 22.85 16.52 18.11
C LEU A 326 23.30 15.44 19.11
N PRO A 327 22.57 15.16 20.22
CA PRO A 327 22.88 14.01 21.06
C PRO A 327 22.94 12.68 20.28
N ALA A 328 22.00 12.44 19.36
CA ALA A 328 21.99 11.26 18.52
C ALA A 328 23.20 11.17 17.59
N MET A 329 23.57 12.28 16.96
CA MET A 329 24.74 12.39 16.09
C MET A 329 26.02 12.10 16.83
N TYR A 330 26.25 12.74 17.98
CA TYR A 330 27.46 12.50 18.78
C TYR A 330 27.53 11.06 19.31
N TYR A 331 26.39 10.48 19.70
CA TYR A 331 26.34 9.08 20.08
C TYR A 331 26.77 8.16 18.92
N MET A 332 26.23 8.37 17.72
CA MET A 332 26.58 7.55 16.55
C MET A 332 28.04 7.73 16.15
N LEU A 333 28.57 8.96 16.20
CA LEU A 333 29.98 9.25 15.91
C LEU A 333 30.96 8.64 16.91
N ALA A 334 30.53 8.30 18.12
CA ALA A 334 31.36 7.56 19.08
C ALA A 334 31.64 6.12 18.62
N PHE A 335 30.84 5.54 17.75
CA PHE A 335 30.96 4.14 17.30
C PHE A 335 31.25 4.01 15.80
N PHE A 336 30.90 5.02 14.97
CA PHE A 336 30.99 4.93 13.52
C PHE A 336 31.68 6.16 12.94
N LYS A 337 32.30 6.01 11.75
CA LYS A 337 32.85 7.13 11.00
C LYS A 337 31.75 7.97 10.39
N ALA A 338 31.96 9.27 10.28
CA ALA A 338 30.99 10.21 9.71
C ALA A 338 30.58 9.84 8.28
N GLU A 339 31.54 9.35 7.45
CA GLU A 339 31.30 8.94 6.06
C GLU A 339 30.38 7.72 5.97
N ASP A 340 30.27 6.89 7.01
CA ASP A 340 29.43 5.72 7.05
C ASP A 340 28.02 6.01 7.56
N ILE A 341 27.75 7.26 7.94
CA ILE A 341 26.47 7.69 8.46
C ILE A 341 25.74 8.53 7.40
N ILE A 342 24.43 8.33 7.30
CA ILE A 342 23.52 9.18 6.54
C ILE A 342 22.56 9.86 7.52
N MET A 343 22.52 11.19 7.51
CA MET A 343 21.45 11.96 8.11
C MET A 343 20.26 11.97 7.16
N TYR A 344 19.19 11.27 7.52
CA TYR A 344 17.94 11.25 6.75
C TYR A 344 16.89 12.08 7.49
N TRP A 345 16.59 13.25 6.98
CA TRP A 345 15.65 14.17 7.60
C TRP A 345 14.32 14.13 6.86
N ASP A 346 13.29 13.59 7.54
CA ASP A 346 11.93 13.49 6.99
C ASP A 346 11.11 14.75 7.33
N GLU A 347 10.52 15.34 6.30
CA GLU A 347 9.74 16.58 6.34
C GLU A 347 10.51 17.76 7.01
N PRO A 348 11.69 18.16 6.48
CA PRO A 348 12.48 19.26 7.05
C PRO A 348 11.77 20.61 6.95
N THR A 349 10.78 20.74 6.07
CA THR A 349 9.99 21.96 5.86
C THR A 349 8.83 22.12 6.84
N ILE A 350 8.58 21.12 7.71
CA ILE A 350 7.54 21.23 8.72
C ILE A 350 7.85 22.45 9.63
N THR A 351 6.87 23.28 9.88
CA THR A 351 6.98 24.56 10.62
C THR A 351 7.54 25.75 9.81
N MET A 352 8.00 25.56 8.58
CA MET A 352 8.52 26.67 7.76
C MET A 352 7.42 27.61 7.24
N ASP A 353 6.16 27.20 7.29
CA ASP A 353 4.99 28.05 6.98
C ASP A 353 4.73 29.13 8.05
N TYR A 354 5.38 29.03 9.23
CA TYR A 354 5.25 30.00 10.31
C TYR A 354 6.42 30.98 10.27
N ASN A 355 6.14 32.28 10.44
CA ASN A 355 7.19 33.30 10.54
C ASN A 355 8.09 33.03 11.74
N GLU A 356 7.54 32.60 12.87
CA GLU A 356 8.26 32.24 14.08
C GLU A 356 7.77 30.90 14.63
N HIS A 357 8.69 29.98 14.91
CA HIS A 357 8.42 28.73 15.58
C HIS A 357 9.59 28.30 16.46
N GLU A 358 9.30 27.64 17.60
CA GLU A 358 10.32 27.20 18.56
C GLU A 358 11.42 26.31 17.95
N PHE A 359 11.10 25.59 16.88
CA PHE A 359 12.05 24.71 16.20
C PHE A 359 13.03 25.44 15.29
N HIS A 360 12.75 26.66 14.85
CA HIS A 360 13.62 27.36 13.91
C HIS A 360 15.04 27.55 14.45
N SER A 361 15.18 27.92 15.71
CA SER A 361 16.50 28.05 16.37
C SER A 361 17.22 26.69 16.46
N THR A 362 16.47 25.62 16.78
CA THR A 362 17.02 24.28 16.89
C THR A 362 17.43 23.74 15.52
N ILE A 363 16.61 23.97 14.48
CA ILE A 363 16.90 23.56 13.10
C ILE A 363 18.20 24.22 12.61
N ARG A 364 18.33 25.54 12.82
CA ARG A 364 19.55 26.28 12.46
C ARG A 364 20.79 25.76 13.21
N LYS A 365 20.64 25.46 14.50
CA LYS A 365 21.72 24.88 15.31
C LYS A 365 22.10 23.50 14.79
N ASN A 366 21.12 22.61 14.54
CA ASN A 366 21.36 21.27 14.01
C ASN A 366 22.09 21.33 12.66
N TRP A 367 21.70 22.25 11.78
CA TRP A 367 22.35 22.41 10.48
C TRP A 367 23.79 22.90 10.62
N LYS A 368 24.02 23.90 11.44
CA LYS A 368 25.34 24.49 11.64
C LYS A 368 26.35 23.55 12.32
N GLU A 369 25.88 22.73 13.27
CA GLU A 369 26.71 21.82 14.05
C GLU A 369 26.73 20.39 13.44
N ASN A 370 26.11 20.20 12.30
CA ASN A 370 26.10 18.90 11.64
C ASN A 370 27.51 18.49 11.17
N ALA A 371 27.95 17.31 11.62
CA ALA A 371 29.23 16.71 11.24
C ALA A 371 29.07 15.53 10.26
N ILE A 372 27.85 15.24 9.82
CA ILE A 372 27.57 14.12 8.90
C ILE A 372 27.61 14.62 7.45
N PRO A 373 28.52 14.07 6.60
CA PRO A 373 28.69 14.53 5.23
C PRO A 373 27.62 14.02 4.23
N ASN A 374 26.86 13.00 4.61
CA ASN A 374 25.81 12.45 3.76
C ASN A 374 24.45 12.86 4.31
N VAL A 375 23.77 13.74 3.60
CA VAL A 375 22.49 14.31 4.04
C VAL A 375 21.42 14.05 2.99
N VAL A 376 20.28 13.53 3.42
CA VAL A 376 19.06 13.37 2.64
C VAL A 376 17.95 14.21 3.27
N LEU A 377 17.44 15.18 2.54
CA LEU A 377 16.26 15.95 2.90
C LEU A 377 15.06 15.37 2.16
N SER A 378 14.14 14.73 2.87
CA SER A 378 13.01 14.00 2.31
C SER A 378 11.70 14.72 2.61
N SER A 379 10.94 15.08 1.58
CA SER A 379 9.59 15.63 1.74
C SER A 379 8.72 15.37 0.51
N ALA A 380 7.42 15.62 0.64
CA ALA A 380 6.52 15.70 -0.52
C ALA A 380 6.72 17.00 -1.30
N THR A 381 7.19 18.05 -0.64
CA THR A 381 7.42 19.38 -1.21
C THR A 381 8.72 19.96 -0.64
N LEU A 382 9.69 20.21 -1.51
CA LEU A 382 10.94 20.90 -1.16
C LEU A 382 11.14 22.09 -2.11
N PRO A 383 11.85 23.14 -1.67
CA PRO A 383 12.30 24.18 -2.56
C PRO A 383 13.20 23.61 -3.68
N LYS A 384 13.24 24.29 -4.81
CA LYS A 384 14.18 23.94 -5.89
C LYS A 384 15.62 24.24 -5.47
N ILE A 385 16.57 23.57 -6.13
CA ILE A 385 18.01 23.80 -5.88
C ILE A 385 18.38 25.28 -5.99
N ASN A 386 17.86 25.97 -7.00
CA ASN A 386 18.13 27.40 -7.22
C ASN A 386 17.46 28.34 -6.20
N GLU A 387 16.53 27.86 -5.41
CA GLU A 387 15.89 28.62 -4.32
C GLU A 387 16.64 28.46 -2.99
N LEU A 388 17.49 27.45 -2.85
CA LEU A 388 18.30 27.17 -1.67
C LEU A 388 19.63 27.93 -1.69
N THR A 389 19.56 29.24 -1.86
CA THR A 389 20.71 30.13 -2.09
C THR A 389 21.69 30.23 -0.91
N GLU A 390 21.25 29.88 0.30
CA GLU A 390 22.09 29.85 1.50
C GLU A 390 22.46 28.44 1.93
N THR A 391 21.48 27.52 1.90
CA THR A 391 21.63 26.15 2.40
C THR A 391 22.70 25.36 1.64
N ILE A 392 22.71 25.47 0.31
CA ILE A 392 23.67 24.73 -0.54
C ILE A 392 25.09 25.30 -0.37
N PRO A 393 25.34 26.60 -0.47
CA PRO A 393 26.68 27.16 -0.20
C PRO A 393 27.19 26.84 1.21
N ASP A 394 26.36 26.89 2.23
CA ASP A 394 26.75 26.52 3.59
C ASP A 394 27.18 25.04 3.66
N PHE A 395 26.43 24.16 3.03
CA PHE A 395 26.78 22.75 3.00
C PHE A 395 28.10 22.48 2.28
N LEU A 396 28.32 23.12 1.13
CA LEU A 396 29.57 23.01 0.36
C LEU A 396 30.76 23.61 1.09
N ASN A 397 30.56 24.63 1.93
CA ASN A 397 31.61 25.21 2.78
C ASN A 397 32.01 24.24 3.91
N ILE A 398 31.05 23.50 4.49
CA ILE A 398 31.30 22.49 5.53
C ILE A 398 31.94 21.25 4.95
N PHE A 399 31.43 20.78 3.76
CA PHE A 399 31.85 19.56 3.09
C PHE A 399 32.31 19.88 1.66
N PRO A 400 33.56 20.32 1.46
CA PRO A 400 34.09 20.65 0.15
C PRO A 400 34.08 19.45 -0.79
N GLY A 401 33.63 19.64 -2.03
CA GLY A 401 33.52 18.57 -3.03
C GLY A 401 32.29 17.68 -2.89
N ALA A 402 31.29 18.10 -2.12
CA ALA A 402 30.04 17.38 -1.99
C ALA A 402 29.20 17.41 -3.29
N ASP A 403 28.55 16.31 -3.57
CA ASP A 403 27.61 16.16 -4.67
C ASP A 403 26.22 16.67 -4.24
N ILE A 404 25.61 17.53 -5.05
CA ILE A 404 24.23 18.01 -4.83
C ILE A 404 23.32 17.31 -5.82
N SER A 405 22.37 16.54 -5.32
CA SER A 405 21.42 15.76 -6.14
C SER A 405 19.98 16.15 -5.85
N ASN A 406 19.16 16.17 -6.91
CA ASN A 406 17.73 16.40 -6.79
C ASN A 406 16.98 15.20 -7.38
N ILE A 407 16.32 14.44 -6.52
CA ILE A 407 15.53 13.27 -6.91
C ILE A 407 14.05 13.63 -6.76
N ILE A 408 13.35 13.71 -7.88
CA ILE A 408 11.94 14.10 -7.91
C ILE A 408 11.12 12.96 -8.53
N SER A 409 10.11 12.50 -7.80
CA SER A 409 9.15 11.54 -8.30
C SER A 409 7.87 12.23 -8.76
N HIS A 410 7.40 11.78 -9.92
CA HIS A 410 6.07 12.12 -10.45
C HIS A 410 5.15 10.88 -10.47
N ASP A 411 5.54 9.82 -9.75
CA ASP A 411 4.80 8.56 -9.74
C ASP A 411 3.43 8.74 -9.09
N CYS A 412 2.41 8.31 -9.79
CA CYS A 412 1.04 8.33 -9.33
C CYS A 412 0.31 7.09 -9.85
N LYS A 413 -0.08 6.19 -8.96
CA LYS A 413 -0.85 5.00 -9.32
C LYS A 413 -2.34 5.29 -9.49
N LYS A 414 -2.83 6.41 -8.95
CA LYS A 414 -4.23 6.84 -9.02
C LYS A 414 -4.31 8.34 -9.20
N SER A 415 -5.32 8.78 -9.95
CA SER A 415 -5.62 10.20 -10.10
C SER A 415 -6.33 10.74 -8.87
N ILE A 416 -5.94 11.92 -8.41
CA ILE A 416 -6.59 12.67 -7.31
C ILE A 416 -7.13 13.97 -7.88
N PRO A 417 -8.28 13.95 -8.59
CA PRO A 417 -8.76 15.12 -9.29
C PRO A 417 -9.16 16.24 -8.35
N ILE A 418 -8.84 17.47 -8.73
CA ILE A 418 -9.33 18.67 -8.08
C ILE A 418 -10.74 18.95 -8.62
N ILE A 419 -11.69 19.19 -7.72
CA ILE A 419 -13.09 19.42 -8.05
C ILE A 419 -13.53 20.77 -7.51
N THR A 420 -14.26 21.54 -8.33
CA THR A 420 -14.92 22.75 -7.87
C THR A 420 -16.10 22.42 -6.93
N LYS A 421 -16.55 23.41 -6.15
CA LYS A 421 -17.74 23.26 -5.30
C LYS A 421 -19.01 22.83 -6.05
N ASP A 422 -19.07 23.09 -7.36
CA ASP A 422 -20.20 22.71 -8.23
C ASP A 422 -20.04 21.31 -8.83
N GLY A 423 -18.97 20.58 -8.44
CA GLY A 423 -18.73 19.21 -8.85
C GLY A 423 -17.97 19.02 -10.16
N PHE A 424 -17.43 20.08 -10.74
CA PHE A 424 -16.66 19.98 -11.99
C PHE A 424 -15.18 19.69 -11.73
N VAL A 425 -14.63 18.75 -12.45
CA VAL A 425 -13.17 18.48 -12.44
C VAL A 425 -12.42 19.66 -13.03
N MET A 426 -11.34 20.07 -12.39
CA MET A 426 -10.46 21.14 -12.85
C MET A 426 -9.19 20.58 -13.49
N LEU A 427 -8.95 21.06 -14.70
CA LEU A 427 -7.74 20.77 -15.47
C LEU A 427 -7.25 22.04 -16.17
N PRO A 428 -5.99 22.13 -16.56
CA PRO A 428 -5.45 23.31 -17.25
C PRO A 428 -6.29 23.82 -18.40
N HIS A 429 -6.82 22.95 -19.25
CA HIS A 429 -7.60 23.33 -20.43
C HIS A 429 -8.98 23.96 -20.12
N TYR A 430 -9.42 23.93 -18.86
CA TYR A 430 -10.64 24.62 -18.42
C TYR A 430 -10.39 26.03 -17.87
N LEU A 431 -9.13 26.41 -17.63
CA LEU A 431 -8.81 27.61 -16.86
C LEU A 431 -8.90 28.90 -17.69
N HIS A 432 -8.47 28.88 -18.94
CA HIS A 432 -8.35 30.07 -19.76
C HIS A 432 -8.84 29.87 -21.18
N GLU A 433 -9.63 30.84 -21.64
CA GLU A 433 -10.07 30.95 -23.02
C GLU A 433 -8.96 31.49 -23.94
N ASP A 434 -8.09 32.32 -23.38
CA ASP A 434 -6.89 32.84 -24.04
C ASP A 434 -5.79 31.79 -24.08
N TYR A 435 -5.25 31.50 -25.27
CA TYR A 435 -4.23 30.49 -25.47
C TYR A 435 -2.88 30.85 -24.81
N ASP A 436 -2.51 32.14 -24.82
CA ASP A 436 -1.24 32.57 -24.22
C ASP A 436 -1.24 32.34 -22.69
N LYS A 437 -2.37 32.56 -22.04
CA LYS A 437 -2.55 32.23 -20.62
C LYS A 437 -2.57 30.73 -20.38
N LEU A 438 -3.22 29.95 -21.25
CA LEU A 438 -3.15 28.49 -21.18
C LEU A 438 -1.70 28.00 -21.32
N LEU A 439 -0.94 28.56 -22.27
CA LEU A 439 0.46 28.19 -22.49
C LEU A 439 1.32 28.45 -21.25
N GLN A 440 1.08 29.56 -20.55
CA GLN A 440 1.74 29.84 -19.27
C GLN A 440 1.42 28.77 -18.23
N VAL A 441 0.15 28.37 -18.11
CA VAL A 441 -0.26 27.30 -17.21
C VAL A 441 0.34 25.94 -17.62
N ALA A 442 0.34 25.63 -18.92
CA ALA A 442 0.93 24.38 -19.42
C ALA A 442 2.46 24.33 -19.18
N ASN A 443 3.15 25.45 -19.38
CA ASN A 443 4.58 25.57 -19.08
C ASN A 443 4.84 25.37 -17.57
N HIS A 444 4.02 25.99 -16.72
CA HIS A 444 4.10 25.79 -15.27
C HIS A 444 3.87 24.30 -14.89
N CYS A 445 2.86 23.65 -15.48
CA CYS A 445 2.62 22.22 -15.25
C CYS A 445 3.78 21.34 -15.77
N SER A 446 4.43 21.71 -16.86
CA SER A 446 5.61 21.02 -17.39
C SER A 446 6.82 21.18 -16.47
N GLU A 447 6.96 22.33 -15.83
CA GLU A 447 8.02 22.59 -14.85
C GLU A 447 7.76 21.88 -13.52
N TYR A 448 6.49 21.74 -13.13
CA TYR A 448 6.04 21.12 -11.88
C TYR A 448 5.20 19.86 -12.15
N LEU A 449 5.83 18.84 -12.74
CA LEU A 449 5.15 17.59 -13.11
C LEU A 449 4.49 16.84 -11.94
N THR A 450 4.83 17.17 -10.70
CA THR A 450 4.13 16.68 -9.49
C THR A 450 2.64 17.03 -9.50
N LEU A 451 2.24 18.09 -10.21
CA LEU A 451 0.85 18.47 -10.40
C LEU A 451 0.06 17.44 -11.22
N SER A 452 0.74 16.60 -12.01
CA SER A 452 0.10 15.56 -12.85
C SER A 452 -0.74 14.56 -12.04
N ARG A 453 -0.42 14.35 -10.75
CA ARG A 453 -1.24 13.50 -9.85
C ARG A 453 -2.68 14.00 -9.71
N TYR A 454 -2.91 15.30 -9.87
CA TYR A 454 -4.21 15.93 -9.76
C TYR A 454 -4.98 15.97 -11.09
N PHE A 455 -4.38 15.47 -12.16
CA PHE A 455 -5.04 15.39 -13.46
C PHE A 455 -5.90 14.12 -13.50
N ASP A 456 -7.20 14.31 -13.67
CA ASP A 456 -8.14 13.18 -13.86
C ASP A 456 -7.83 12.48 -15.19
N LEU A 457 -7.55 11.17 -15.13
CA LEU A 457 -7.13 10.43 -16.31
C LEU A 457 -8.22 10.43 -17.40
N LYS A 458 -9.49 10.34 -17.01
CA LYS A 458 -10.61 10.35 -17.95
C LYS A 458 -10.68 11.65 -18.75
N GLU A 459 -10.67 12.78 -18.05
CA GLU A 459 -10.70 14.10 -18.67
C GLU A 459 -9.45 14.38 -19.54
N VAL A 460 -8.29 13.90 -19.08
CA VAL A 460 -7.04 13.96 -19.84
C VAL A 460 -7.16 13.23 -21.17
N VAL A 461 -7.66 11.99 -21.13
CA VAL A 461 -7.81 11.14 -22.32
C VAL A 461 -8.85 11.71 -23.27
N GLU A 462 -10.02 12.15 -22.78
CA GLU A 462 -11.05 12.77 -23.58
C GLU A 462 -10.50 14.00 -24.31
N PHE A 463 -9.69 14.82 -23.64
CA PHE A 463 -9.06 16.00 -24.22
C PHE A 463 -8.06 15.63 -25.33
N VAL A 464 -7.13 14.74 -25.03
CA VAL A 464 -6.09 14.30 -25.99
C VAL A 464 -6.73 13.69 -27.23
N THR A 465 -7.67 12.79 -27.05
CA THR A 465 -8.40 12.13 -28.15
C THR A 465 -9.14 13.16 -29.02
N TYR A 466 -9.82 14.10 -28.40
CA TYR A 466 -10.52 15.17 -29.15
C TYR A 466 -9.56 16.01 -30.00
N VAL A 467 -8.43 16.45 -29.41
CA VAL A 467 -7.44 17.30 -30.12
C VAL A 467 -6.83 16.55 -31.30
N ILE A 468 -6.54 15.26 -31.13
CA ILE A 468 -5.96 14.43 -32.21
C ILE A 468 -7.00 14.19 -33.31
N ASN A 469 -8.19 13.71 -32.97
CA ASN A 469 -9.22 13.33 -33.94
C ASN A 469 -9.73 14.53 -34.76
N ASN A 470 -9.67 15.75 -34.19
CA ASN A 470 -10.06 16.97 -34.89
C ASN A 470 -8.85 17.71 -35.51
N ASN A 471 -7.66 17.14 -35.50
CA ASN A 471 -6.44 17.76 -36.01
C ASN A 471 -6.22 19.19 -35.47
N CYS A 472 -6.46 19.40 -34.16
CA CYS A 472 -6.32 20.71 -33.52
C CYS A 472 -4.90 21.02 -33.05
N GLY A 473 -3.95 20.10 -33.17
CA GLY A 473 -2.57 20.31 -32.76
C GLY A 473 -1.58 20.27 -33.91
N THR A 474 -0.34 20.58 -33.61
CA THR A 474 0.78 20.51 -34.55
C THR A 474 1.12 19.06 -34.90
N SER A 475 1.89 18.84 -35.97
CA SER A 475 2.36 17.49 -36.36
C SER A 475 3.24 16.78 -35.28
N LYS A 476 3.67 17.52 -34.26
CA LYS A 476 4.46 17.00 -33.13
C LYS A 476 3.67 16.10 -32.21
N ILE A 477 2.34 16.29 -32.09
CA ILE A 477 1.48 15.55 -31.16
C ILE A 477 1.05 14.15 -31.64
N ARG A 478 1.66 13.60 -32.69
CA ARG A 478 1.29 12.26 -33.19
C ARG A 478 1.62 11.21 -32.13
N LEU A 479 0.66 10.33 -31.84
CA LEU A 479 0.78 9.26 -30.83
C LEU A 479 1.98 8.34 -31.07
N ASP A 480 2.22 7.97 -32.34
CA ASP A 480 3.30 7.07 -32.72
C ASP A 480 4.69 7.55 -32.29
N ARG A 481 4.87 8.86 -32.20
CA ARG A 481 6.15 9.46 -31.79
C ARG A 481 6.39 9.45 -30.28
N HIS A 482 5.32 9.38 -29.50
CA HIS A 482 5.41 9.43 -28.02
C HIS A 482 5.25 8.05 -27.40
N PHE A 483 4.46 7.19 -28.04
CA PHE A 483 4.19 5.84 -27.56
C PHE A 483 4.72 4.81 -28.59
N GLU A 484 6.04 4.67 -28.65
CA GLU A 484 6.70 3.76 -29.59
C GLU A 484 6.34 2.30 -29.30
N SER A 485 6.22 1.93 -28.02
CA SER A 485 5.85 0.58 -27.55
C SER A 485 4.68 0.63 -26.57
N LEU A 486 4.06 -0.53 -26.35
CA LEU A 486 3.01 -0.67 -25.31
C LEU A 486 3.54 -0.42 -23.90
N ASP A 487 4.83 -0.60 -23.65
CA ASP A 487 5.46 -0.31 -22.35
C ASP A 487 5.41 1.17 -21.98
N ASN A 488 5.42 2.02 -22.99
CA ASN A 488 5.36 3.46 -22.81
C ASN A 488 3.93 3.94 -22.50
N ILE A 489 2.91 3.10 -22.71
CA ILE A 489 1.51 3.45 -22.42
C ILE A 489 1.22 3.15 -20.97
N ASN A 490 1.39 4.15 -20.11
CA ASN A 490 1.06 4.11 -18.71
C ASN A 490 0.46 5.45 -18.27
N MET A 491 -0.15 5.47 -17.09
CA MET A 491 -0.86 6.66 -16.59
C MET A 491 0.05 7.90 -16.50
N LYS A 492 1.30 7.74 -16.05
CA LYS A 492 2.29 8.82 -15.94
C LYS A 492 2.57 9.43 -17.31
N ASN A 493 2.92 8.59 -18.28
CA ASN A 493 3.28 9.06 -19.62
C ASN A 493 2.09 9.70 -20.37
N ILE A 494 0.87 9.20 -20.18
CA ILE A 494 -0.35 9.80 -20.73
C ILE A 494 -0.58 11.20 -20.16
N LYS A 495 -0.37 11.41 -18.87
CA LYS A 495 -0.52 12.72 -18.23
C LYS A 495 0.59 13.71 -18.64
N ILE A 496 1.82 13.25 -18.80
CA ILE A 496 2.91 14.06 -19.33
C ILE A 496 2.62 14.43 -20.78
N TYR A 497 2.17 13.48 -21.58
CA TYR A 497 1.76 13.70 -22.95
C TYR A 497 0.61 14.71 -23.08
N TYR A 498 -0.35 14.70 -22.17
CA TYR A 498 -1.40 15.71 -22.11
C TYR A 498 -0.83 17.13 -21.96
N VAL A 499 0.13 17.34 -21.07
CA VAL A 499 0.78 18.65 -20.91
C VAL A 499 1.51 19.05 -22.20
N PHE A 500 2.17 18.10 -22.85
CA PHE A 500 2.82 18.32 -24.13
C PHE A 500 1.82 18.69 -25.24
N VAL A 501 0.65 18.05 -25.27
CA VAL A 501 -0.43 18.38 -26.22
C VAL A 501 -0.93 19.82 -26.00
N LEU A 502 -1.13 20.24 -24.72
CA LEU A 502 -1.54 21.63 -24.40
C LEU A 502 -0.58 22.67 -24.98
N GLN A 503 0.73 22.40 -24.92
CA GLN A 503 1.78 23.28 -25.44
C GLN A 503 1.88 23.32 -26.98
N ASN A 504 1.23 22.36 -27.67
CA ASN A 504 1.35 22.19 -29.12
C ASN A 504 0.00 22.27 -29.84
N ILE A 505 -1.00 22.91 -29.27
CA ILE A 505 -2.26 23.21 -29.94
C ILE A 505 -2.07 24.36 -30.93
N LEU A 506 -2.79 24.31 -32.06
CA LEU A 506 -2.83 25.39 -33.02
C LEU A 506 -3.67 26.55 -32.46
N ILE A 507 -3.09 27.74 -32.40
CA ILE A 507 -3.70 28.95 -31.81
C ILE A 507 -5.07 29.24 -32.42
N ASP A 508 -5.18 29.16 -33.75
CA ASP A 508 -6.40 29.37 -34.50
C ASP A 508 -7.53 28.37 -34.15
N LYS A 509 -7.18 27.20 -33.63
CA LYS A 509 -8.13 26.13 -33.26
C LYS A 509 -8.45 26.10 -31.78
N TRP A 510 -7.69 26.81 -30.95
CA TRP A 510 -7.88 26.77 -29.51
C TRP A 510 -9.27 27.17 -29.06
N GLN A 511 -9.80 28.24 -29.61
CA GLN A 511 -11.15 28.73 -29.29
C GLN A 511 -12.23 27.65 -29.51
N ARG A 512 -12.11 26.88 -30.61
CA ARG A 512 -13.02 25.76 -30.88
C ARG A 512 -12.87 24.64 -29.84
N VAL A 513 -11.65 24.30 -29.48
CA VAL A 513 -11.36 23.26 -28.44
C VAL A 513 -11.92 23.69 -27.09
N PHE A 514 -11.63 24.92 -26.67
CA PHE A 514 -12.08 25.44 -25.38
C PHE A 514 -13.63 25.47 -25.30
N ASN A 515 -14.30 25.96 -26.32
CA ASN A 515 -15.77 26.00 -26.35
C ASN A 515 -16.41 24.62 -26.34
N HIS A 516 -15.78 23.63 -27.01
CA HIS A 516 -16.23 22.24 -26.97
C HIS A 516 -16.24 21.72 -25.55
N PHE A 517 -15.10 21.79 -24.83
CA PHE A 517 -14.97 21.27 -23.47
C PHE A 517 -15.78 22.07 -22.45
N LYS A 518 -15.87 23.38 -22.60
CA LYS A 518 -16.72 24.22 -21.76
C LYS A 518 -18.21 23.82 -21.84
N ASN A 519 -18.72 23.49 -23.03
CA ASN A 519 -20.11 23.14 -23.26
C ASN A 519 -20.43 21.66 -23.01
N SER A 520 -19.47 20.73 -23.23
CA SER A 520 -19.65 19.29 -23.01
C SER A 520 -19.41 18.85 -21.57
N ARG A 521 -18.83 19.73 -20.76
CA ARG A 521 -18.43 19.46 -19.38
C ARG A 521 -19.62 19.06 -18.50
N LYS A 522 -19.49 17.98 -17.75
CA LYS A 522 -20.51 17.48 -16.82
C LYS A 522 -19.98 17.46 -15.40
N PRO A 523 -20.78 17.89 -14.41
CA PRO A 523 -20.37 17.76 -13.02
C PRO A 523 -20.33 16.28 -12.61
N ARG A 524 -19.41 15.92 -11.74
CA ARG A 524 -19.36 14.61 -11.09
C ARG A 524 -20.58 14.46 -10.18
N ILE A 525 -21.45 13.51 -10.47
CA ILE A 525 -22.65 13.24 -9.69
C ILE A 525 -22.33 12.16 -8.68
N LEU A 526 -22.74 12.39 -7.43
CA LEU A 526 -22.68 11.38 -6.37
C LEU A 526 -23.69 10.26 -6.70
N GLU A 527 -23.21 9.12 -7.16
CA GLU A 527 -24.05 7.94 -7.38
C GLU A 527 -24.13 7.13 -6.09
N ASN A 528 -25.24 7.26 -5.37
CA ASN A 528 -25.61 6.33 -4.30
C ASN A 528 -26.19 5.07 -4.94
N SER A 529 -25.37 4.14 -5.35
CA SER A 529 -25.85 2.85 -5.84
C SER A 529 -25.76 1.81 -4.74
N LEU A 530 -26.89 1.35 -4.26
CA LEU A 530 -27.04 0.12 -3.50
C LEU A 530 -27.24 -1.02 -4.50
N ILE A 531 -26.56 -2.13 -4.30
CA ILE A 531 -26.83 -3.37 -5.03
C ILE A 531 -27.63 -4.25 -4.08
N ASP A 532 -28.81 -4.73 -4.51
CA ASP A 532 -29.61 -5.67 -3.76
C ASP A 532 -28.97 -7.07 -3.71
N SER A 533 -29.48 -7.95 -2.88
CA SER A 533 -29.02 -9.34 -2.74
C SER A 533 -29.12 -10.18 -4.03
N LYS A 534 -29.74 -9.62 -5.08
CA LYS A 534 -29.88 -10.25 -6.41
C LYS A 534 -28.98 -9.61 -7.47
N GLY A 535 -28.07 -8.69 -7.06
CA GLY A 535 -27.17 -8.01 -7.96
C GLY A 535 -27.80 -6.85 -8.76
N ASN A 536 -29.04 -6.43 -8.47
CA ASN A 536 -29.68 -5.31 -9.14
C ASN A 536 -29.29 -3.99 -8.45
N ARG A 537 -28.99 -2.98 -9.25
CA ARG A 537 -28.72 -1.62 -8.74
C ARG A 537 -30.01 -1.00 -8.21
N ILE A 538 -30.06 -0.74 -6.92
CA ILE A 538 -31.12 0.07 -6.32
C ILE A 538 -30.72 1.53 -6.48
N ILE A 539 -31.30 2.19 -7.46
CA ILE A 539 -31.17 3.64 -7.62
C ILE A 539 -32.11 4.27 -6.60
N LYS A 540 -31.61 4.74 -5.47
CA LYS A 540 -32.38 5.64 -4.61
C LYS A 540 -32.48 6.98 -5.31
N SER A 541 -33.68 7.29 -5.80
CA SER A 541 -34.02 8.64 -6.22
C SER A 541 -33.84 9.60 -5.05
N ARG A 542 -33.20 10.73 -5.33
CA ARG A 542 -33.01 11.85 -4.42
C ARG A 542 -34.30 12.21 -3.71
N SER A 543 -34.32 12.13 -2.39
CA SER A 543 -35.08 13.04 -1.56
C SER A 543 -34.48 13.04 -0.16
N VAL A 544 -33.51 13.90 0.06
CA VAL A 544 -33.31 14.46 1.40
C VAL A 544 -33.83 15.88 1.32
N GLU A 545 -35.12 15.99 1.36
CA GLU A 545 -35.77 17.22 1.83
C GLU A 545 -35.66 17.23 3.35
N THR A 546 -35.03 18.26 3.84
CA THR A 546 -35.10 18.66 5.24
C THR A 546 -36.56 18.95 5.57
N HIS A 547 -37.25 18.00 6.18
CA HIS A 547 -38.54 18.26 6.82
C HIS A 547 -38.33 18.60 8.29
N SER A 548 -38.45 19.90 8.56
CA SER A 548 -38.98 20.36 9.83
C SER A 548 -40.43 19.88 9.96
N SER A 549 -40.70 19.18 11.05
CA SER A 549 -42.01 18.94 11.72
C SER A 549 -43.29 19.31 11.00
N ARG A 550 -44.17 18.34 10.74
CA ARG A 550 -45.56 18.21 11.23
C ARG A 550 -46.36 17.15 10.47
N GLY A 551 -47.02 16.27 11.20
CA GLY A 551 -48.39 15.81 10.99
C GLY A 551 -48.66 14.64 10.08
N MET A 552 -48.96 13.51 10.72
CA MET A 552 -49.90 12.44 10.37
C MET A 552 -50.68 12.55 9.03
N SER A 553 -50.72 11.53 8.24
CA SER A 553 -51.80 10.57 8.02
C SER A 553 -51.80 9.95 6.61
N SER A 554 -51.89 8.63 6.62
CA SER A 554 -52.73 7.73 5.82
C SER A 554 -52.60 7.59 4.31
N LEU A 555 -52.34 6.33 3.96
CA LEU A 555 -53.07 5.45 3.01
C LEU A 555 -52.92 5.66 1.49
N ALA A 556 -52.43 4.56 0.92
CA ALA A 556 -52.96 3.84 -0.25
C ALA A 556 -52.63 4.29 -1.67
N GLY A 557 -52.10 3.31 -2.41
CA GLY A 557 -52.63 2.98 -3.73
C GLY A 557 -51.79 3.38 -4.96
N SER A 558 -51.11 2.34 -5.46
CA SER A 558 -51.02 1.97 -6.89
C SER A 558 -50.97 3.05 -7.97
N SER A 559 -50.00 2.98 -8.80
CA SER A 559 -50.03 2.49 -10.18
C SER A 559 -48.91 3.09 -11.03
N ILE A 560 -48.43 2.21 -11.87
CA ILE A 560 -47.43 2.41 -12.90
C ILE A 560 -47.98 3.33 -13.99
N SER A 561 -47.21 4.35 -14.41
CA SER A 561 -47.24 4.77 -15.80
C SER A 561 -45.86 5.28 -16.24
N ARG A 562 -45.36 4.63 -17.27
CA ARG A 562 -44.24 5.08 -18.10
C ARG A 562 -44.67 6.35 -18.84
N LEU A 563 -43.85 7.38 -18.75
CA LEU A 563 -43.73 8.36 -19.86
C LEU A 563 -42.33 8.95 -19.79
N ALA A 564 -41.58 8.69 -20.83
CA ALA A 564 -40.33 9.36 -21.11
C ALA A 564 -40.63 10.80 -21.47
N SER A 565 -40.07 11.75 -20.72
CA SER A 565 -39.88 13.12 -21.22
C SER A 565 -38.48 13.54 -20.78
N GLU A 566 -37.70 13.90 -21.79
CA GLU A 566 -36.44 14.61 -21.63
C GLU A 566 -36.72 15.91 -20.88
N GLN A 567 -36.41 15.91 -19.60
CA GLN A 567 -36.35 17.16 -18.84
C GLN A 567 -34.93 17.31 -18.34
N THR A 568 -34.31 18.42 -18.72
CA THR A 568 -33.09 18.94 -18.12
C THR A 568 -33.11 18.77 -16.62
N PRO A 569 -32.07 18.18 -16.02
CA PRO A 569 -32.03 17.96 -14.57
C PRO A 569 -32.08 19.31 -13.86
N PRO A 570 -32.93 19.47 -12.83
CA PRO A 570 -33.00 20.71 -12.07
C PRO A 570 -31.63 20.99 -11.47
N SER A 571 -31.16 22.22 -11.60
CA SER A 571 -29.95 22.71 -10.97
C SER A 571 -30.04 22.45 -9.45
N VAL A 572 -29.21 21.58 -8.97
CA VAL A 572 -29.07 21.35 -7.53
C VAL A 572 -28.51 22.61 -6.92
N LYS A 573 -29.29 23.34 -6.18
CA LYS A 573 -28.80 24.37 -5.26
C LYS A 573 -27.99 23.68 -4.20
N LEU A 574 -26.70 23.54 -4.43
CA LEU A 574 -25.72 23.15 -3.43
C LEU A 574 -25.61 24.29 -2.43
N GLY A 575 -25.72 23.97 -1.14
CA GLY A 575 -25.55 24.95 -0.07
C GLY A 575 -24.22 25.70 -0.27
N THR A 576 -24.26 27.00 -0.04
CA THR A 576 -23.23 27.97 -0.41
C THR A 576 -21.98 27.95 0.46
N SER A 577 -21.87 27.06 1.44
CA SER A 577 -20.72 26.97 2.34
C SER A 577 -20.33 25.52 2.58
N GLY A 578 -19.45 24.99 1.77
CA GLY A 578 -18.87 23.67 2.00
C GLY A 578 -17.53 23.54 1.33
N VAL A 579 -16.57 22.94 2.02
CA VAL A 579 -15.31 22.49 1.45
C VAL A 579 -15.51 21.08 0.88
N TYR A 580 -15.28 20.92 -0.41
CA TYR A 580 -15.37 19.61 -1.05
C TYR A 580 -13.99 18.96 -1.00
N VAL A 581 -13.89 17.87 -0.26
CA VAL A 581 -12.61 17.22 0.05
C VAL A 581 -12.31 16.07 -0.91
N THR A 582 -13.35 15.41 -1.45
CA THR A 582 -13.21 14.21 -2.26
C THR A 582 -14.08 14.26 -3.53
N THR A 583 -13.88 13.25 -4.38
CA THR A 583 -14.66 13.01 -5.60
C THR A 583 -15.65 11.87 -5.42
N LYS A 584 -16.49 11.61 -6.42
CA LYS A 584 -17.34 10.41 -6.42
C LYS A 584 -16.52 9.11 -6.40
N ASP A 585 -15.29 9.15 -6.88
CA ASP A 585 -14.38 8.02 -6.92
C ASP A 585 -13.39 8.01 -5.73
N SER A 586 -13.66 8.80 -4.68
CA SER A 586 -12.77 8.90 -3.51
C SER A 586 -12.48 7.56 -2.85
N TYR A 587 -13.40 6.61 -2.90
CA TYR A 587 -13.20 5.24 -2.41
C TYR A 587 -12.07 4.51 -3.16
N THR A 588 -11.71 4.92 -4.37
CA THR A 588 -10.58 4.37 -5.13
C THR A 588 -9.25 4.97 -4.75
N LEU A 589 -9.24 6.11 -4.05
CA LEU A 589 -8.02 6.76 -3.57
C LEU A 589 -7.45 6.07 -2.33
N THR A 590 -8.27 5.24 -1.68
CA THR A 590 -7.93 4.55 -0.45
C THR A 590 -7.93 3.05 -0.70
N ASP A 591 -6.75 2.44 -0.71
CA ASP A 591 -6.61 0.99 -0.84
C ASP A 591 -6.59 0.36 0.55
N GLY A 592 -7.76 0.22 1.18
CA GLY A 592 -7.92 -0.38 2.49
C GLY A 592 -8.36 0.61 3.58
N PRO A 593 -8.08 0.33 4.86
CA PRO A 593 -8.50 1.18 5.97
C PRO A 593 -7.97 2.60 5.84
N THR A 594 -8.87 3.58 5.92
CA THR A 594 -8.52 5.00 5.79
C THR A 594 -8.79 5.73 7.10
N ILE A 595 -7.82 6.53 7.54
CA ILE A 595 -7.94 7.36 8.74
C ILE A 595 -8.26 8.79 8.29
N PHE A 596 -9.41 9.28 8.71
CA PHE A 596 -9.80 10.68 8.53
C PHE A 596 -9.44 11.47 9.78
N ILE A 597 -8.77 12.60 9.60
CA ILE A 597 -8.38 13.50 10.68
C ILE A 597 -9.23 14.77 10.57
N SER A 598 -9.88 15.16 11.65
CA SER A 598 -10.68 16.37 11.74
C SER A 598 -10.68 16.89 13.16
N ASN A 599 -11.02 18.16 13.33
CA ASN A 599 -11.23 18.77 14.63
C ASN A 599 -12.50 18.24 15.33
N ASP A 600 -13.48 17.76 14.56
CA ASP A 600 -14.73 17.24 15.07
C ASP A 600 -15.00 15.83 14.51
N ILE A 601 -14.36 14.85 15.14
CA ILE A 601 -14.45 13.43 14.73
C ILE A 601 -15.88 12.90 14.89
N GLU A 602 -16.62 13.37 15.91
CA GLU A 602 -17.98 12.90 16.18
C GLU A 602 -18.95 13.29 15.05
N LYS A 603 -18.84 14.51 14.53
CA LYS A 603 -19.64 14.94 13.35
C LYS A 603 -19.32 14.10 12.12
N ILE A 604 -18.04 13.80 11.88
CA ILE A 604 -17.66 12.93 10.76
C ILE A 604 -18.24 11.54 10.93
N ALA A 605 -18.13 10.94 12.11
CA ALA A 605 -18.66 9.60 12.38
C ALA A 605 -20.19 9.57 12.18
N LYS A 606 -20.91 10.54 12.72
CA LYS A 606 -22.36 10.68 12.51
C LYS A 606 -22.72 10.82 11.04
N PHE A 607 -21.98 11.66 10.30
CA PHE A 607 -22.17 11.81 8.87
C PHE A 607 -21.93 10.50 8.11
N CYS A 608 -20.84 9.80 8.38
CA CYS A 608 -20.52 8.51 7.75
C CYS A 608 -21.59 7.46 8.02
N ILE A 609 -22.09 7.37 9.27
CA ILE A 609 -23.16 6.46 9.65
C ILE A 609 -24.45 6.80 8.88
N GLN A 610 -24.82 8.09 8.80
CA GLN A 610 -25.99 8.54 8.02
C GLN A 610 -25.85 8.23 6.53
N GLN A 611 -24.66 8.46 5.94
CA GLN A 611 -24.41 8.18 4.53
C GLN A 611 -24.36 6.68 4.22
N ALA A 612 -23.91 5.86 5.16
CA ALA A 612 -23.96 4.40 5.07
C ALA A 612 -25.39 3.87 4.99
N ASN A 613 -26.37 4.69 5.46
CA ASN A 613 -27.80 4.36 5.42
C ASN A 613 -28.09 2.97 6.00
N ILE A 614 -27.48 2.68 7.15
CA ILE A 614 -27.70 1.43 7.88
C ILE A 614 -29.09 1.47 8.49
N PRO A 615 -29.98 0.51 8.20
CA PRO A 615 -31.29 0.44 8.83
C PRO A 615 -31.17 0.34 10.35
N GLU A 616 -32.06 0.99 11.08
CA GLU A 616 -32.04 1.04 12.55
C GLU A 616 -32.02 -0.36 13.17
N LEU A 617 -32.79 -1.30 12.60
CA LEU A 617 -32.81 -2.69 13.04
C LEU A 617 -31.45 -3.36 12.94
N VAL A 618 -30.72 -3.10 11.84
CA VAL A 618 -29.38 -3.65 11.63
C VAL A 618 -28.38 -3.01 12.57
N MET A 619 -28.48 -1.71 12.79
CA MET A 619 -27.62 -0.98 13.74
C MET A 619 -27.82 -1.52 15.16
N ASN A 620 -29.07 -1.69 15.57
CA ASN A 620 -29.40 -2.26 16.88
C ASN A 620 -28.91 -3.70 17.05
N ASP A 621 -28.95 -4.51 16.00
CA ASP A 621 -28.38 -5.88 16.01
C ASP A 621 -26.85 -5.85 16.17
N ILE A 622 -26.18 -4.96 15.44
CA ILE A 622 -24.72 -4.76 15.56
C ILE A 622 -24.37 -4.33 16.98
N MET A 623 -25.07 -3.34 17.53
CA MET A 623 -24.80 -2.84 18.87
C MET A 623 -25.02 -3.92 19.94
N LYS A 624 -26.08 -4.70 19.84
CA LYS A 624 -26.32 -5.86 20.73
C LYS A 624 -25.22 -6.91 20.65
N LYS A 625 -24.69 -7.17 19.43
CA LYS A 625 -23.56 -8.08 19.25
C LYS A 625 -22.29 -7.54 19.89
N ILE A 626 -22.02 -6.24 19.74
CA ILE A 626 -20.86 -5.57 20.35
C ILE A 626 -20.96 -5.61 21.88
N GLU A 627 -22.12 -5.25 22.44
CA GLU A 627 -22.34 -5.29 23.88
C GLU A 627 -22.18 -6.72 24.44
N TYR A 628 -22.75 -7.71 23.75
CA TYR A 628 -22.58 -9.11 24.11
C TYR A 628 -21.12 -9.54 24.08
N ASN A 629 -20.39 -9.20 23.00
CA ASN A 629 -18.97 -9.54 22.87
C ASN A 629 -18.12 -8.84 23.93
N ASN A 630 -18.44 -7.59 24.29
CA ASN A 630 -17.75 -6.89 25.36
C ASN A 630 -17.96 -7.57 26.72
N ALA A 631 -19.19 -7.99 27.06
CA ALA A 631 -19.46 -8.73 28.26
C ALA A 631 -18.72 -10.07 28.32
N VAL A 632 -18.67 -10.81 27.19
CA VAL A 632 -17.91 -12.06 27.10
C VAL A 632 -16.40 -11.82 27.25
N ASN A 633 -15.85 -10.76 26.64
CA ASN A 633 -14.45 -10.40 26.76
C ASN A 633 -14.07 -9.97 28.19
N GLU A 634 -14.96 -9.27 28.90
CA GLU A 634 -14.74 -8.95 30.33
C GLU A 634 -14.69 -10.21 31.19
N GLU A 635 -15.51 -11.22 30.90
CA GLU A 635 -15.51 -12.49 31.60
C GLU A 635 -14.25 -13.30 31.28
N ILE A 636 -13.82 -13.34 30.03
CA ILE A 636 -12.55 -13.92 29.63
C ILE A 636 -11.39 -13.25 30.38
N ALA A 637 -11.35 -11.92 30.44
CA ALA A 637 -10.29 -11.20 31.13
C ALA A 637 -10.23 -11.50 32.65
N LYS A 638 -11.39 -11.72 33.30
CA LYS A 638 -11.45 -12.16 34.70
C LYS A 638 -10.84 -13.55 34.86
N LEU A 639 -11.24 -14.51 34.02
CA LEU A 639 -10.75 -15.88 34.06
C LEU A 639 -9.26 -15.96 33.72
N GLU A 640 -8.78 -15.17 32.76
CA GLU A 640 -7.35 -15.06 32.44
C GLU A 640 -6.56 -14.51 33.63
N SER A 641 -7.08 -13.50 34.34
CA SER A 641 -6.46 -12.98 35.56
C SER A 641 -6.40 -14.02 36.67
N GLU A 642 -7.45 -14.82 36.87
CA GLU A 642 -7.46 -15.94 37.84
C GLU A 642 -6.45 -17.02 37.44
N LEU A 643 -6.38 -17.35 36.15
CA LEU A 643 -5.42 -18.30 35.58
C LEU A 643 -3.98 -17.86 35.86
N ASP A 644 -3.68 -16.58 35.67
CA ASP A 644 -2.35 -16.03 35.90
C ASP A 644 -1.97 -16.04 37.38
N ILE A 645 -2.91 -15.73 38.28
CA ILE A 645 -2.70 -15.82 39.73
C ILE A 645 -2.40 -17.26 40.14
N ILE A 646 -3.12 -18.27 39.61
CA ILE A 646 -2.87 -19.69 39.89
C ILE A 646 -1.51 -20.13 39.34
N LYS A 647 -1.17 -19.74 38.12
CA LYS A 647 0.14 -19.99 37.53
C LYS A 647 1.27 -19.39 38.35
N GLU A 648 1.11 -18.15 38.83
CA GLU A 648 2.09 -17.51 39.70
C GLU A 648 2.27 -18.21 41.05
N ALA A 649 1.16 -18.64 41.67
CA ALA A 649 1.20 -19.37 42.91
C ALA A 649 1.90 -20.72 42.75
N PHE A 650 1.65 -21.40 41.62
CA PHE A 650 2.30 -22.67 41.27
C PHE A 650 3.83 -22.50 41.08
N GLU A 651 4.24 -21.49 40.32
CA GLU A 651 5.67 -21.21 40.13
C GLU A 651 6.39 -20.81 41.40
N LYS A 652 5.71 -20.09 42.31
CA LYS A 652 6.28 -19.76 43.64
C LYS A 652 6.49 -21.01 44.50
N LYS A 653 5.53 -21.97 44.48
CA LYS A 653 5.68 -23.24 45.20
C LYS A 653 6.84 -24.08 44.64
N VAL A 654 6.92 -24.24 43.33
CA VAL A 654 8.01 -24.98 42.67
C VAL A 654 9.39 -24.38 42.98
N LYS A 655 9.50 -23.04 43.02
CA LYS A 655 10.75 -22.37 43.40
C LYS A 655 11.14 -22.60 44.86
N ASN A 656 10.18 -22.60 45.79
CA ASN A 656 10.44 -22.84 47.21
C ASN A 656 10.87 -24.30 47.49
N GLU A 657 10.33 -25.26 46.74
CA GLU A 657 10.76 -26.67 46.82
C GLU A 657 12.16 -26.89 46.28
N VAL A 658 12.53 -26.25 45.15
CA VAL A 658 13.86 -26.31 44.58
C VAL A 658 14.91 -25.64 45.48
N THR A 659 14.55 -24.56 46.20
CA THR A 659 15.44 -23.90 47.18
C THR A 659 15.60 -24.67 48.48
N SER A 660 14.60 -25.41 48.91
CA SER A 660 14.70 -26.31 50.10
C SER A 660 15.53 -27.54 49.83
N PHE A 661 15.62 -28.01 48.58
CA PHE A 661 16.47 -29.17 48.21
C PHE A 661 17.96 -28.80 48.06
N ASN A 662 18.33 -27.56 47.83
CA ASN A 662 19.71 -27.08 47.74
C ASN A 662 20.35 -26.71 49.10
N GLY A 663 19.60 -26.78 50.19
CA GLY A 663 20.02 -26.38 51.55
C GLY A 663 20.64 -27.50 52.39
N SER A 664 20.60 -28.78 51.98
CA SER A 664 21.12 -29.87 52.78
C SER A 664 21.85 -30.92 51.94
N SER A 665 23.08 -30.61 51.52
CA SER A 665 24.16 -31.59 51.35
C SER A 665 25.49 -30.93 50.96
N LYS A 666 26.21 -30.50 51.98
CA LYS A 666 27.66 -30.58 51.94
C LYS A 666 27.98 -31.97 52.38
N ILE A 667 28.55 -32.84 51.52
CA ILE A 667 29.61 -33.82 51.82
C ILE A 667 29.92 -34.66 50.54
N SER A 668 31.19 -34.53 50.15
CA SER A 668 32.06 -35.48 49.45
C SER A 668 31.72 -36.16 48.15
N GLY A 669 32.58 -35.84 47.23
CA GLY A 669 33.03 -36.42 46.00
C GLY A 669 32.71 -37.87 45.63
N ARG A 670 32.41 -38.00 44.35
CA ARG A 670 32.99 -38.94 43.38
C ARG A 670 32.19 -39.01 42.12
N ASN A 671 32.90 -38.89 41.01
CA ASN A 671 32.41 -39.13 39.65
C ASN A 671 31.44 -40.29 39.53
N LYS A 672 30.28 -40.11 38.97
CA LYS A 672 29.56 -41.09 38.16
C LYS A 672 28.72 -40.46 37.07
N SER A 673 28.92 -41.01 35.93
CA SER A 673 28.41 -40.82 34.59
C SER A 673 26.95 -40.33 34.38
N ASN A 674 26.82 -39.46 33.38
CA ASN A 674 25.65 -38.99 32.63
C ASN A 674 24.71 -40.12 32.14
N LYS A 675 23.99 -40.83 33.01
CA LYS A 675 22.93 -41.76 32.58
C LYS A 675 21.61 -41.67 33.37
N ASP A 676 21.50 -40.80 34.34
CA ASP A 676 20.30 -40.72 35.20
C ASP A 676 19.42 -39.46 35.00
N ALA A 677 19.67 -38.70 33.94
CA ALA A 677 18.82 -37.53 33.60
C ALA A 677 17.49 -37.90 32.90
N LYS A 678 17.17 -39.19 32.73
CA LYS A 678 15.97 -39.68 32.04
C LYS A 678 14.95 -40.41 32.91
N LYS A 679 15.07 -40.32 34.23
CA LYS A 679 14.13 -40.97 35.20
C LYS A 679 13.76 -40.03 36.34
N LEU A 680 13.27 -38.85 36.05
CA LEU A 680 12.52 -38.02 37.00
C LEU A 680 11.15 -37.63 36.45
N ASN A 681 10.46 -38.63 35.84
CA ASN A 681 9.00 -38.67 35.86
C ASN A 681 8.62 -39.29 37.22
N ARG A 682 8.72 -38.50 38.26
CA ARG A 682 8.10 -38.85 39.54
C ARG A 682 6.71 -38.28 39.60
N GLU A 683 5.78 -39.18 39.88
CA GLU A 683 4.41 -38.98 40.28
C GLU A 683 4.24 -37.67 41.02
N VAL A 684 3.40 -36.80 40.41
CA VAL A 684 2.95 -35.55 41.01
C VAL A 684 2.11 -35.92 42.22
N PRO A 685 2.40 -35.45 43.45
CA PRO A 685 1.58 -35.77 44.62
C PRO A 685 0.13 -35.34 44.38
N GLU A 686 -0.83 -36.10 44.91
CA GLU A 686 -2.28 -35.88 44.78
C GLU A 686 -2.78 -34.50 45.24
N GLU A 687 -1.97 -33.71 45.94
CA GLU A 687 -2.24 -32.28 46.27
C GLU A 687 -2.16 -31.33 45.05
N PHE A 688 -1.68 -31.78 43.90
CA PHE A 688 -1.61 -31.03 42.65
C PHE A 688 -2.81 -31.21 41.74
N LEU A 689 -3.98 -31.46 42.29
CA LEU A 689 -5.28 -31.35 41.61
C LEU A 689 -5.61 -29.90 41.12
N SER A 690 -4.67 -28.96 41.26
CA SER A 690 -4.64 -27.69 40.55
C SER A 690 -4.50 -27.83 39.01
N THR A 691 -4.01 -28.97 38.52
CA THR A 691 -4.00 -29.28 37.07
C THR A 691 -5.42 -29.38 36.51
N GLY A 692 -6.35 -29.99 37.25
CA GLY A 692 -7.74 -30.04 36.84
C GLY A 692 -8.42 -28.65 36.83
N LYS A 693 -8.04 -27.77 37.77
CA LYS A 693 -8.56 -26.41 37.85
C LYS A 693 -7.99 -25.51 36.72
N LEU A 694 -6.72 -25.67 36.38
CA LEU A 694 -6.05 -25.02 35.25
C LEU A 694 -6.63 -25.48 33.91
N SER A 695 -6.86 -26.79 33.76
CA SER A 695 -7.48 -27.33 32.54
C SER A 695 -8.91 -26.82 32.38
N LYS A 696 -9.69 -26.82 33.46
CA LYS A 696 -11.06 -26.34 33.45
C LYS A 696 -11.17 -24.84 33.12
N LEU A 697 -10.35 -23.99 33.73
CA LEU A 697 -10.30 -22.56 33.40
C LEU A 697 -9.87 -22.32 31.93
N THR A 698 -8.98 -23.14 31.42
CA THR A 698 -8.56 -23.03 30.00
C THR A 698 -9.67 -23.48 29.06
N GLU A 699 -10.42 -24.51 29.41
CA GLU A 699 -11.63 -24.94 28.69
C GLU A 699 -12.71 -23.87 28.71
N ASP A 700 -13.02 -23.32 29.89
CA ASP A 700 -14.02 -22.27 30.07
C ASP A 700 -13.65 -21.01 29.24
N ILE A 701 -12.38 -20.61 29.22
CA ILE A 701 -11.90 -19.50 28.37
C ILE A 701 -12.08 -19.82 26.88
N ASN A 702 -11.77 -21.05 26.45
CA ASN A 702 -11.93 -21.43 25.05
C ASN A 702 -13.40 -21.53 24.63
N GLU A 703 -14.28 -22.00 25.53
CA GLU A 703 -15.72 -21.99 25.30
C GLU A 703 -16.27 -20.58 25.18
N LEU A 704 -15.84 -19.66 26.06
CA LEU A 704 -16.24 -18.24 25.98
C LEU A 704 -15.72 -17.59 24.68
N ARG A 705 -14.48 -17.89 24.25
CA ARG A 705 -13.96 -17.41 22.97
C ARG A 705 -14.78 -17.92 21.78
N ALA A 706 -15.29 -19.15 21.85
CA ALA A 706 -16.16 -19.70 20.81
C ALA A 706 -17.55 -19.03 20.77
N LEU A 707 -17.99 -18.40 21.87
CA LEU A 707 -19.25 -17.67 21.93
C LEU A 707 -19.16 -16.26 21.33
N ILE A 708 -17.98 -15.72 21.05
CA ILE A 708 -17.81 -14.40 20.46
C ILE A 708 -18.47 -14.39 19.08
N LYS A 709 -19.47 -13.53 18.93
CA LYS A 709 -20.23 -13.39 17.69
C LYS A 709 -19.48 -12.51 16.68
N SER A 710 -19.52 -12.92 15.41
CA SER A 710 -19.03 -12.03 14.35
C SER A 710 -19.89 -10.76 14.31
N ALA A 711 -19.26 -9.60 14.42
CA ALA A 711 -19.91 -8.29 14.27
C ALA A 711 -20.13 -7.92 12.78
N THR A 712 -20.21 -8.89 11.88
CA THR A 712 -20.49 -8.67 10.47
C THR A 712 -21.97 -8.30 10.26
N LEU A 713 -22.21 -7.51 9.21
CA LEU A 713 -23.55 -7.18 8.74
C LEU A 713 -24.27 -8.45 8.27
N ASN A 714 -25.59 -8.47 8.44
CA ASN A 714 -26.42 -9.56 7.88
C ASN A 714 -26.30 -9.61 6.36
N ASP A 715 -26.34 -10.81 5.77
CA ASP A 715 -26.15 -11.06 4.34
C ASP A 715 -27.09 -10.27 3.40
N GLY A 716 -28.19 -9.75 3.92
CA GLY A 716 -29.15 -8.93 3.18
C GLY A 716 -28.85 -7.43 3.13
N PHE A 717 -27.83 -6.95 3.86
CA PHE A 717 -27.50 -5.54 3.90
C PHE A 717 -26.11 -5.28 3.33
N ILE A 718 -26.05 -4.51 2.25
CA ILE A 718 -24.79 -4.05 1.66
C ILE A 718 -24.64 -2.56 1.97
N PRO A 719 -23.66 -2.16 2.77
CA PRO A 719 -23.44 -0.76 3.08
C PRO A 719 -23.04 0.01 1.81
N ASN A 720 -23.38 1.28 1.75
CA ASN A 720 -22.94 2.15 0.69
C ASN A 720 -21.42 2.33 0.74
N ARG A 721 -20.70 1.66 -0.16
CA ARG A 721 -19.24 1.71 -0.21
C ARG A 721 -18.69 2.99 -0.84
N LYS A 722 -19.55 3.77 -1.51
CA LYS A 722 -19.18 5.02 -2.18
C LYS A 722 -19.64 6.22 -1.37
N ILE A 723 -19.12 6.33 -0.15
CA ILE A 723 -19.39 7.49 0.71
C ILE A 723 -18.49 8.64 0.27
N HIS A 724 -19.10 9.76 -0.04
CA HIS A 724 -18.41 10.99 -0.39
C HIS A 724 -18.46 11.95 0.80
N LEU A 725 -17.30 12.50 1.13
CA LEU A 725 -17.13 13.37 2.28
C LEU A 725 -17.32 14.86 1.97
N GLU A 726 -17.62 15.20 0.72
CA GLU A 726 -17.73 16.59 0.26
C GLU A 726 -18.72 17.43 1.06
N LYS A 727 -19.79 16.79 1.53
CA LYS A 727 -20.90 17.49 2.22
C LYS A 727 -20.76 17.55 3.72
N TRP A 728 -19.91 16.76 4.33
CA TRP A 728 -19.81 16.76 5.78
C TRP A 728 -19.16 18.05 6.31
N ALA A 729 -18.27 18.63 5.49
CA ALA A 729 -17.59 19.87 5.83
C ALA A 729 -18.52 21.09 5.90
N SER A 730 -19.69 21.04 5.27
CA SER A 730 -20.64 22.16 5.23
C SER A 730 -21.26 22.51 6.58
N GLY A 731 -21.03 21.74 7.62
CA GLY A 731 -21.50 22.01 8.98
C GLY A 731 -20.37 22.12 10.01
N ILE A 732 -19.13 22.19 9.55
CA ILE A 732 -17.93 22.33 10.37
C ILE A 732 -17.32 23.68 10.03
N GLU A 733 -17.51 24.69 10.85
CA GLU A 733 -16.81 25.96 10.83
C GLU A 733 -15.56 25.92 11.70
#